data_0713f94a460bc05672f4fd9c4139dec9
#
_entry.id   0713f94a460bc05672f4fd9c4139dec9
#
_cell.length_a   1.000
_cell.length_b   1.000
_cell.length_c   1.000
_cell.angle_alpha   90.00
_cell.angle_beta   90.00
_cell.angle_gamma   90.00
#
_symmetry.space_group_name_H-M   'P 1'
#
loop_
_entity.id
_entity.type
_entity.pdbx_description
1 polymer ?
#
loop_
_entity_poly.entity_id
_entity_poly.type
_entity_poly.pdbx_seq_one_letter_code
_entity_poly.pdbx_strand_id
1 'polypeptide(L)'
;MLTSKRILISTLAVPALLLGAVDAQAEVDTSDWACESCPFDDGYRSKIGAGATNVSDDAARFGNFTGYDEKGTYGTLYGHGRYNTDGYRLDYMMEDLGLDSRAFGLSIDSAGLVGLDFGYREIPFRRFDTTSTIFTQPSSDSHALPSGWVPAGTTGGMTALGSSLQPRVIGSDRQILDVGGYYDPRNNFRFFADFQRQTKDGVDITSGSSFGQASHLPRVIDYETDTVDAGVQYRADRFSLTLAWYGSFFTNKNPGLTWETPFTATPDTSVLRMAQQPDNEFQQISLSGKYLVDYWDTVVAFVVASGQGKQNEALLPYSSNPTLDGPLPRASADGEVDTLNYTLTLTSRPLDKLRARFSYRYNERDNSTTVTDWNRVITDLINSGEFEANVPYSYDRAHATTSLEYAFRDNLRVSAGYEYRQVNRDLQEVAEQTTNEGWGQLRWQPKAWLDLRAKGGAAARGVDRYDTTVAVSLGQNPLMRKYNLAYRYREYGEVVASIVPLESPVSFSASVLFADDDYKDSLLGLNGSEEFRATADVSWAVSESASVYLTYGRDALDAHQTGSEQFGAWDWSAFHEDRFDHVGFGMGYRPAEGSFSLRFDYSHGNGETKIDYDSLSGGRSSLPALESTLDSLRLEASYDFSERLAGTFSLRYEQFELEDWALVSPTTLPNVLTLGAQPYDYDVYAVGVGIRYSFGNDEITLAE
;
A
#
# COMPACT_ATOMS: atom_id res chain seq x y z
N MET A 1 0.52 -6.52 2.04
CA MET A 1 -0.71 -6.93 1.35
C MET A 1 -1.55 -5.70 1.12
N LEU A 2 -1.46 -5.13 -0.04
CA LEU A 2 -2.27 -3.97 -0.44
C LEU A 2 -3.53 -4.52 -1.09
N THR A 3 -4.63 -4.46 -0.36
CA THR A 3 -5.96 -4.64 -0.92
C THR A 3 -6.13 -3.66 -2.08
N SER A 4 -6.40 -4.19 -3.25
CA SER A 4 -6.82 -3.41 -4.42
C SER A 4 -8.03 -2.56 -4.04
N LYS A 5 -7.79 -1.29 -3.70
CA LYS A 5 -8.85 -0.30 -3.74
C LYS A 5 -9.14 -0.07 -5.20
N ARG A 6 -10.28 -0.56 -5.66
CA ARG A 6 -10.92 -0.05 -6.85
C ARG A 6 -10.91 1.48 -6.71
N ILE A 7 -10.16 2.14 -7.57
CA ILE A 7 -10.47 3.53 -7.86
C ILE A 7 -11.61 3.42 -8.85
N LEU A 8 -12.81 3.26 -8.32
CA LEU A 8 -13.95 3.77 -9.03
C LEU A 8 -13.61 5.23 -9.38
N ILE A 9 -13.88 5.63 -10.57
CA ILE A 9 -14.22 7.02 -10.88
C ILE A 9 -15.53 7.26 -10.10
N SER A 10 -15.40 7.35 -8.80
CA SER A 10 -16.50 7.69 -7.92
C SER A 10 -16.23 9.08 -7.42
N THR A 11 -16.98 9.94 -7.96
CA THR A 11 -17.58 11.00 -7.18
C THR A 11 -17.72 10.60 -5.71
N LEU A 12 -16.99 11.32 -4.84
CA LEU A 12 -17.28 11.52 -3.42
C LEU A 12 -17.41 10.26 -2.55
N ALA A 13 -16.31 9.89 -1.91
CA ALA A 13 -16.41 9.38 -0.57
C ALA A 13 -16.87 10.52 0.34
N VAL A 14 -18.17 10.63 0.53
CA VAL A 14 -18.72 11.37 1.67
C VAL A 14 -18.28 10.62 2.92
N PRO A 15 -17.50 11.25 3.84
CA PRO A 15 -17.31 10.65 5.14
C PRO A 15 -18.70 10.53 5.78
N ALA A 16 -19.05 9.34 6.24
CA ALA A 16 -20.23 9.12 7.07
C ALA A 16 -19.99 9.79 8.42
N LEU A 17 -20.07 11.08 8.45
CA LEU A 17 -20.08 11.93 9.62
C LEU A 17 -21.53 12.38 9.86
N LEU A 18 -22.07 11.89 10.98
CA LEU A 18 -23.14 12.51 11.75
C LEU A 18 -24.53 12.58 11.08
N LEU A 19 -25.27 11.50 11.17
CA LEU A 19 -26.70 11.62 11.38
C LEU A 19 -26.98 11.47 12.88
N GLY A 20 -26.89 12.60 13.57
CA GLY A 20 -27.66 12.80 14.79
C GLY A 20 -29.13 12.77 14.40
N ALA A 21 -29.85 11.74 14.83
CA ALA A 21 -31.28 11.71 14.71
C ALA A 21 -31.87 12.85 15.56
N VAL A 22 -32.44 13.80 14.88
CA VAL A 22 -33.48 14.67 15.48
C VAL A 22 -34.78 13.93 15.23
N ASP A 23 -35.35 13.34 16.28
CA ASP A 23 -36.73 12.92 16.28
C ASP A 23 -37.62 14.18 16.26
N ALA A 24 -38.07 14.53 15.09
CA ALA A 24 -39.28 15.29 14.89
C ALA A 24 -40.07 14.58 13.81
N GLN A 25 -41.00 13.73 14.23
CA GLN A 25 -42.11 13.33 13.40
C GLN A 25 -43.01 14.55 13.17
N ALA A 26 -42.61 15.42 12.27
CA ALA A 26 -43.50 16.25 11.53
C ALA A 26 -43.64 15.56 10.17
N GLU A 27 -44.85 15.22 9.78
CA GLU A 27 -45.18 14.84 8.42
C GLU A 27 -44.79 16.04 7.55
N VAL A 28 -43.60 15.96 6.92
CA VAL A 28 -43.09 17.01 6.04
C VAL A 28 -43.91 16.96 4.78
N ASP A 29 -44.70 17.97 4.51
CA ASP A 29 -45.35 18.15 3.22
C ASP A 29 -44.27 18.33 2.14
N THR A 30 -44.09 17.35 1.31
CA THR A 30 -43.12 17.33 0.22
C THR A 30 -43.68 17.80 -1.12
N SER A 31 -44.95 18.29 -1.12
CA SER A 31 -45.61 18.71 -2.37
C SER A 31 -44.97 19.94 -3.02
N ASP A 32 -44.22 20.76 -2.24
CA ASP A 32 -43.48 21.93 -2.73
C ASP A 32 -41.96 21.70 -2.86
N TRP A 33 -41.51 20.46 -2.72
CA TRP A 33 -40.08 20.15 -2.93
C TRP A 33 -39.76 20.16 -4.43
N ALA A 34 -39.50 21.35 -4.98
CA ALA A 34 -38.74 21.45 -6.21
C ALA A 34 -37.28 21.17 -5.89
N CYS A 35 -36.69 20.21 -6.59
CA CYS A 35 -35.27 19.92 -6.46
C CYS A 35 -34.48 21.03 -7.15
N GLU A 36 -34.11 22.10 -6.41
CA GLU A 36 -33.30 23.20 -6.94
C GLU A 36 -31.85 22.79 -7.28
N SER A 37 -31.44 21.59 -6.90
CA SER A 37 -30.11 21.03 -7.14
C SER A 37 -30.18 19.64 -7.75
N CYS A 38 -31.20 19.35 -8.57
CA CYS A 38 -31.21 18.07 -9.29
C CYS A 38 -29.99 18.00 -10.20
N PRO A 39 -29.10 16.99 -10.00
CA PRO A 39 -27.83 16.88 -10.75
C PRO A 39 -28.00 16.55 -12.21
N PHE A 40 -29.22 16.62 -12.76
CA PHE A 40 -29.57 16.14 -14.09
C PHE A 40 -30.26 17.17 -14.98
N ASP A 41 -29.98 18.45 -14.73
CA ASP A 41 -30.40 19.47 -15.74
C ASP A 41 -29.77 19.16 -17.10
N ASP A 42 -30.58 19.18 -18.12
CA ASP A 42 -30.13 18.99 -19.49
C ASP A 42 -29.10 20.04 -19.89
N GLY A 43 -28.02 19.58 -20.44
CA GLY A 43 -26.94 20.47 -20.85
C GLY A 43 -25.57 19.80 -20.84
N TYR A 44 -24.60 20.62 -21.12
CA TYR A 44 -23.24 20.13 -21.08
C TYR A 44 -22.30 21.15 -20.43
N ARG A 45 -21.35 20.66 -19.68
CA ARG A 45 -20.28 21.44 -19.07
C ARG A 45 -18.96 20.68 -19.22
N SER A 46 -17.95 21.39 -19.67
CA SER A 46 -16.62 20.83 -19.87
C SER A 46 -15.54 21.85 -19.54
N LYS A 47 -14.45 21.42 -18.95
CA LYS A 47 -13.22 22.20 -18.79
C LYS A 47 -12.10 21.44 -19.50
N ILE A 48 -11.40 22.10 -20.40
CA ILE A 48 -10.23 21.56 -21.11
C ILE A 48 -9.08 22.53 -20.93
N GLY A 49 -7.92 22.02 -20.52
CA GLY A 49 -6.70 22.79 -20.36
C GLY A 49 -5.54 22.14 -21.09
N ALA A 50 -4.65 23.01 -21.57
CA ALA A 50 -3.38 22.62 -22.15
C ALA A 50 -2.26 23.43 -21.50
N GLY A 51 -1.12 22.79 -21.27
CA GLY A 51 0.02 23.43 -20.61
C GLY A 51 1.35 22.92 -21.12
N ALA A 52 2.38 23.63 -20.74
CA ALA A 52 3.77 23.21 -20.90
C ALA A 52 4.48 23.37 -19.56
N THR A 53 5.24 22.37 -19.16
CA THR A 53 6.02 22.33 -17.92
C THR A 53 7.48 22.08 -18.26
N ASN A 54 8.38 22.90 -17.73
CA ASN A 54 9.83 22.71 -17.85
C ASN A 54 10.39 22.16 -16.54
N VAL A 55 11.11 21.06 -16.62
CA VAL A 55 11.78 20.36 -15.51
C VAL A 55 13.26 20.67 -15.56
N SER A 56 13.86 21.08 -14.44
CA SER A 56 15.23 21.60 -14.37
C SER A 56 16.31 20.55 -14.46
N ASP A 57 16.04 19.33 -13.96
CA ASP A 57 17.04 18.26 -13.87
C ASP A 57 16.40 16.89 -13.90
N ASP A 58 17.20 15.84 -14.16
CA ASP A 58 16.76 14.45 -14.08
C ASP A 58 16.57 14.07 -12.60
N ALA A 59 15.41 13.54 -12.25
CA ALA A 59 15.10 13.12 -10.90
C ALA A 59 14.02 12.01 -10.92
N ALA A 60 14.45 10.77 -10.96
CA ALA A 60 13.57 9.63 -11.09
C ALA A 60 12.48 9.60 -10.01
N ARG A 61 12.83 9.86 -8.76
CA ARG A 61 11.87 9.86 -7.66
C ARG A 61 10.82 10.97 -7.75
N PHE A 62 11.20 12.15 -8.24
CA PHE A 62 10.29 13.26 -8.49
C PHE A 62 9.26 12.91 -9.57
N GLY A 63 9.67 12.07 -10.54
CA GLY A 63 8.81 11.55 -11.59
C GLY A 63 7.76 10.53 -11.12
N ASN A 64 7.89 9.99 -9.89
CA ASN A 64 6.95 8.99 -9.39
C ASN A 64 5.52 9.54 -9.38
N PHE A 65 4.62 8.84 -10.07
CA PHE A 65 3.20 9.20 -10.23
C PHE A 65 2.93 10.51 -10.98
N THR A 66 3.97 11.28 -11.31
CA THR A 66 3.84 12.58 -12.01
C THR A 66 4.31 12.54 -13.46
N GLY A 67 5.23 11.63 -13.80
CA GLY A 67 5.82 11.52 -15.14
C GLY A 67 6.82 12.62 -15.49
N TYR A 68 7.33 13.39 -14.51
CA TYR A 68 8.37 14.42 -14.68
C TYR A 68 9.73 13.92 -14.21
N ASP A 69 10.20 12.80 -14.72
CA ASP A 69 11.42 12.11 -14.27
C ASP A 69 12.71 12.58 -14.97
N GLU A 70 12.60 13.19 -16.14
CA GLU A 70 13.74 13.67 -16.91
C GLU A 70 13.72 15.20 -17.06
N LYS A 71 14.90 15.78 -17.23
CA LYS A 71 15.08 17.18 -17.59
C LYS A 71 14.48 17.48 -18.96
N GLY A 72 13.65 18.51 -19.05
CA GLY A 72 13.07 18.85 -20.34
C GLY A 72 11.79 19.67 -20.27
N THR A 73 11.16 19.80 -21.40
CA THR A 73 9.86 20.48 -21.52
C THR A 73 8.78 19.48 -21.93
N TYR A 74 7.78 19.36 -21.11
CA TYR A 74 6.64 18.47 -21.28
C TYR A 74 5.39 19.26 -21.68
N GLY A 75 4.64 18.73 -22.65
CA GLY A 75 3.33 19.24 -22.99
C GLY A 75 2.26 18.41 -22.28
N THR A 76 1.27 19.05 -21.68
CA THR A 76 0.16 18.37 -21.00
C THR A 76 -1.17 18.81 -21.55
N LEU A 77 -2.10 17.87 -21.66
CA LEU A 77 -3.51 18.11 -21.95
C LEU A 77 -4.34 17.45 -20.85
N TYR A 78 -5.26 18.20 -20.27
CA TYR A 78 -6.15 17.71 -19.23
C TYR A 78 -7.56 18.26 -19.44
N GLY A 79 -8.56 17.58 -18.89
CA GLY A 79 -9.92 18.05 -18.96
C GLY A 79 -10.91 17.07 -18.37
N HIS A 80 -12.06 17.60 -18.03
CA HIS A 80 -13.20 16.81 -17.58
C HIS A 80 -14.48 17.46 -18.09
N GLY A 81 -15.50 16.67 -18.25
CA GLY A 81 -16.77 17.18 -18.68
C GLY A 81 -17.92 16.22 -18.44
N ARG A 82 -19.10 16.81 -18.42
CA ARG A 82 -20.36 16.11 -18.27
C ARG A 82 -21.32 16.59 -19.34
N TYR A 83 -22.02 15.67 -19.94
CA TYR A 83 -23.16 15.89 -20.80
C TYR A 83 -24.37 15.16 -20.25
N ASN A 84 -25.44 15.88 -19.96
CA ASN A 84 -26.72 15.34 -19.53
C ASN A 84 -27.80 15.66 -20.58
N THR A 85 -28.64 14.70 -20.86
CA THR A 85 -29.86 14.87 -21.64
C THR A 85 -30.92 13.92 -21.11
N ASP A 86 -32.17 14.07 -21.55
CA ASP A 86 -33.29 13.22 -21.14
C ASP A 86 -32.91 11.74 -21.16
N GLY A 87 -32.57 11.21 -20.00
CA GLY A 87 -32.28 9.80 -19.77
C GLY A 87 -30.84 9.34 -20.01
N TYR A 88 -29.91 10.22 -20.44
CA TYR A 88 -28.49 9.86 -20.64
C TYR A 88 -27.56 10.84 -19.96
N ARG A 89 -26.52 10.29 -19.36
CA ARG A 89 -25.39 11.03 -18.80
C ARG A 89 -24.09 10.47 -19.37
N LEU A 90 -23.21 11.35 -19.80
CA LEU A 90 -21.86 11.02 -20.21
C LEU A 90 -20.90 11.88 -19.40
N ASP A 91 -19.97 11.22 -18.70
CA ASP A 91 -18.85 11.86 -18.02
C ASP A 91 -17.54 11.44 -18.69
N TYR A 92 -16.62 12.37 -18.87
CA TYR A 92 -15.26 12.05 -19.30
C TYR A 92 -14.22 12.77 -18.45
N MET A 93 -13.06 12.16 -18.35
CA MET A 93 -11.89 12.68 -17.65
C MET A 93 -10.64 12.41 -18.50
N MET A 94 -9.77 13.39 -18.58
CA MET A 94 -8.43 13.29 -19.18
C MET A 94 -7.45 13.96 -18.22
N GLU A 95 -6.39 13.27 -17.85
CA GLU A 95 -5.36 13.81 -17.00
C GLU A 95 -3.99 13.52 -17.62
N ASP A 96 -3.11 14.50 -17.57
CA ASP A 96 -1.71 14.40 -17.95
C ASP A 96 -1.44 13.73 -19.31
N LEU A 97 -2.37 13.92 -20.29
CA LEU A 97 -2.14 13.40 -21.63
C LEU A 97 -0.89 14.06 -22.24
N GLY A 98 0.14 13.25 -22.47
CA GLY A 98 1.47 13.69 -22.89
C GLY A 98 2.57 13.32 -21.88
N LEU A 99 2.20 12.80 -20.69
CA LEU A 99 3.12 12.26 -19.69
C LEU A 99 2.93 10.73 -19.54
N ASP A 100 3.88 10.10 -18.89
CA ASP A 100 3.80 8.68 -18.52
C ASP A 100 2.83 8.42 -17.34
N SER A 101 2.28 9.48 -16.74
CA SER A 101 1.21 9.44 -15.73
C SER A 101 -0.19 9.64 -16.31
N ARG A 102 -0.33 9.56 -17.64
CA ARG A 102 -1.61 9.84 -18.35
C ARG A 102 -2.75 8.94 -17.86
N ALA A 103 -3.93 9.57 -17.78
CA ALA A 103 -5.17 8.86 -17.49
C ALA A 103 -6.31 9.35 -18.39
N PHE A 104 -7.21 8.43 -18.73
CA PHE A 104 -8.43 8.70 -19.46
C PHE A 104 -9.58 7.88 -18.86
N GLY A 105 -10.73 8.51 -18.69
CA GLY A 105 -11.95 7.87 -18.24
C GLY A 105 -13.15 8.32 -19.05
N LEU A 106 -14.09 7.40 -19.31
CA LEU A 106 -15.37 7.64 -19.95
C LEU A 106 -16.44 6.82 -19.25
N SER A 107 -17.51 7.47 -18.80
CA SER A 107 -18.67 6.82 -18.20
C SER A 107 -19.92 7.24 -18.94
N ILE A 108 -20.75 6.29 -19.29
CA ILE A 108 -22.04 6.50 -19.96
C ILE A 108 -23.11 5.83 -19.12
N ASP A 109 -24.10 6.58 -18.67
CA ASP A 109 -25.24 6.10 -17.89
C ASP A 109 -26.56 6.44 -18.58
N SER A 110 -27.42 5.48 -18.70
CA SER A 110 -28.78 5.64 -19.23
C SER A 110 -29.78 5.65 -18.08
N ALA A 111 -29.95 6.78 -17.42
CA ALA A 111 -30.92 7.04 -16.34
C ALA A 111 -31.00 5.88 -15.31
N GLY A 112 -29.86 5.29 -14.97
CA GLY A 112 -29.75 4.17 -14.05
C GLY A 112 -30.18 2.81 -14.61
N LEU A 113 -30.52 2.71 -15.91
CA LEU A 113 -30.89 1.44 -16.54
C LEU A 113 -29.67 0.64 -17.02
N VAL A 114 -28.77 1.31 -17.71
CA VAL A 114 -27.51 0.74 -18.22
C VAL A 114 -26.38 1.72 -17.96
N GLY A 115 -25.29 1.28 -17.39
CA GLY A 115 -24.04 2.03 -17.29
C GLY A 115 -22.92 1.29 -17.98
N LEU A 116 -22.03 2.03 -18.63
CA LEU A 116 -20.79 1.54 -19.23
C LEU A 116 -19.66 2.45 -18.79
N ASP A 117 -18.57 1.87 -18.33
CA ASP A 117 -17.38 2.55 -17.85
C ASP A 117 -16.17 2.06 -18.63
N PHE A 118 -15.32 2.98 -19.05
CA PHE A 118 -14.04 2.72 -19.67
C PHE A 118 -12.98 3.57 -18.97
N GLY A 119 -11.88 2.97 -18.58
CA GLY A 119 -10.76 3.62 -17.94
C GLY A 119 -9.43 3.16 -18.52
N TYR A 120 -8.48 4.07 -18.66
CA TYR A 120 -7.08 3.79 -18.95
C TYR A 120 -6.20 4.70 -18.12
N ARG A 121 -5.16 4.15 -17.52
CA ARG A 121 -4.16 4.94 -16.75
C ARG A 121 -2.80 4.29 -16.80
N GLU A 122 -1.77 5.12 -16.75
CA GLU A 122 -0.38 4.73 -16.58
C GLU A 122 0.14 5.24 -15.24
N ILE A 123 0.98 4.44 -14.60
CA ILE A 123 1.58 4.75 -13.30
C ILE A 123 3.07 4.46 -13.41
N PRO A 124 3.91 5.49 -13.67
CA PRO A 124 5.34 5.35 -13.62
C PRO A 124 5.80 5.24 -12.17
N PHE A 125 6.72 4.33 -11.93
CA PHE A 125 7.39 4.17 -10.65
C PHE A 125 8.89 4.04 -10.88
N ARG A 126 9.66 5.05 -10.50
CA ARG A 126 11.10 5.08 -10.56
C ARG A 126 11.65 4.96 -9.15
N ARG A 127 12.54 4.01 -8.95
CA ARG A 127 13.16 3.79 -7.65
C ARG A 127 14.53 4.45 -7.59
N PHE A 128 15.36 4.19 -8.59
CA PHE A 128 16.72 4.70 -8.68
C PHE A 128 17.12 4.93 -10.14
N ASP A 129 17.78 6.04 -10.43
CA ASP A 129 18.35 6.41 -11.73
C ASP A 129 19.89 6.48 -11.71
N THR A 130 20.49 6.46 -10.52
CA THR A 130 21.93 6.56 -10.30
C THR A 130 22.63 5.23 -10.12
N THR A 131 21.91 4.11 -10.14
CA THR A 131 22.45 2.77 -10.01
C THR A 131 23.30 2.37 -11.22
N SER A 132 24.27 1.51 -10.97
CA SER A 132 25.14 0.97 -11.99
C SER A 132 25.34 -0.53 -11.81
N THR A 133 25.43 -1.27 -12.89
CA THR A 133 25.69 -2.69 -12.89
C THR A 133 26.83 -3.06 -13.81
N ILE A 134 27.53 -4.13 -13.50
CA ILE A 134 28.52 -4.72 -14.42
C ILE A 134 27.87 -5.68 -15.42
N PHE A 135 26.64 -6.12 -15.14
CA PHE A 135 26.01 -7.14 -15.97
C PHE A 135 25.54 -6.58 -17.30
N THR A 136 25.94 -7.25 -18.37
CA THR A 136 25.29 -7.11 -19.67
C THR A 136 24.07 -8.02 -19.69
N GLN A 137 23.03 -7.63 -20.41
CA GLN A 137 21.75 -8.33 -20.44
C GLN A 137 21.48 -8.88 -21.84
N PRO A 138 22.01 -10.10 -22.19
CA PRO A 138 21.80 -10.69 -23.51
C PRO A 138 20.33 -11.08 -23.75
N SER A 139 19.57 -11.38 -22.69
CA SER A 139 18.12 -11.63 -22.73
C SER A 139 17.47 -11.18 -21.43
N SER A 140 16.15 -11.12 -21.38
CA SER A 140 15.40 -10.68 -20.19
C SER A 140 15.58 -11.58 -18.96
N ASP A 141 15.98 -12.83 -19.17
CA ASP A 141 16.17 -13.87 -18.16
C ASP A 141 17.66 -14.21 -17.91
N SER A 142 18.60 -13.46 -18.49
CA SER A 142 20.02 -13.75 -18.41
C SER A 142 20.90 -12.52 -18.24
N HIS A 143 21.90 -12.63 -17.36
CA HIS A 143 22.93 -11.64 -17.12
C HIS A 143 24.32 -12.23 -17.33
N ALA A 144 25.10 -11.63 -18.22
CA ALA A 144 26.48 -12.01 -18.52
C ALA A 144 27.47 -10.97 -17.99
N LEU A 145 28.66 -11.42 -17.64
CA LEU A 145 29.78 -10.54 -17.30
C LEU A 145 30.38 -9.88 -18.53
N PRO A 146 31.00 -8.69 -18.41
CA PRO A 146 31.68 -8.06 -19.51
C PRO A 146 32.84 -8.89 -20.01
N SER A 147 33.13 -8.79 -21.30
CA SER A 147 34.32 -9.42 -21.89
C SER A 147 35.60 -8.98 -21.18
N GLY A 148 36.40 -9.95 -20.74
CA GLY A 148 37.62 -9.68 -20.00
C GLY A 148 37.45 -9.46 -18.50
N TRP A 149 36.28 -9.75 -17.95
CA TRP A 149 36.08 -9.73 -16.50
C TRP A 149 37.05 -10.68 -15.78
N VAL A 150 37.61 -10.17 -14.66
CA VAL A 150 38.54 -10.97 -13.83
C VAL A 150 37.85 -11.16 -12.46
N PRO A 151 37.36 -12.39 -12.18
CA PRO A 151 36.77 -12.73 -10.91
C PRO A 151 37.75 -12.57 -9.74
N ALA A 152 37.23 -12.18 -8.58
CA ALA A 152 38.00 -12.04 -7.36
C ALA A 152 37.26 -12.63 -6.15
N GLY A 153 37.98 -12.94 -5.08
CA GLY A 153 37.37 -13.48 -3.85
C GLY A 153 36.53 -12.47 -3.07
N THR A 154 36.79 -11.15 -3.29
CA THR A 154 36.05 -10.05 -2.68
C THR A 154 35.86 -8.92 -3.68
N THR A 155 34.90 -8.03 -3.47
CA THR A 155 34.63 -6.86 -4.31
C THR A 155 35.85 -5.94 -4.44
N GLY A 156 36.64 -5.78 -3.38
CA GLY A 156 37.88 -4.98 -3.39
C GLY A 156 38.99 -5.55 -4.29
N GLY A 157 38.94 -6.83 -4.64
CA GLY A 157 39.87 -7.48 -5.57
C GLY A 157 39.46 -7.41 -7.05
N MET A 158 38.28 -6.91 -7.38
CA MET A 158 37.73 -6.86 -8.75
C MET A 158 38.35 -5.69 -9.54
N THR A 159 39.47 -5.93 -10.18
CA THR A 159 40.27 -4.88 -10.86
C THR A 159 39.56 -4.22 -12.04
N ALA A 160 38.65 -4.92 -12.69
CA ALA A 160 37.86 -4.42 -13.83
C ALA A 160 36.54 -3.72 -13.41
N LEU A 161 36.20 -3.70 -12.10
CA LEU A 161 34.89 -3.24 -11.63
C LEU A 161 34.56 -1.83 -12.10
N GLY A 162 35.39 -0.85 -11.81
CA GLY A 162 35.12 0.55 -12.12
C GLY A 162 34.96 0.86 -13.61
N SER A 163 35.68 0.13 -14.48
CA SER A 163 35.58 0.30 -15.94
C SER A 163 34.41 -0.48 -16.57
N SER A 164 33.78 -1.35 -15.82
CA SER A 164 32.69 -2.23 -16.29
C SER A 164 31.31 -1.79 -15.85
N LEU A 165 31.24 -0.83 -14.92
CA LEU A 165 29.98 -0.29 -14.44
C LEU A 165 29.23 0.45 -15.56
N GLN A 166 27.99 0.10 -15.77
CA GLN A 166 27.07 0.72 -16.72
C GLN A 166 25.84 1.25 -15.98
N PRO A 167 25.36 2.48 -16.28
CA PRO A 167 24.16 3.02 -15.66
C PRO A 167 22.96 2.11 -15.90
N ARG A 168 22.10 1.99 -14.89
CA ARG A 168 20.87 1.23 -14.97
C ARG A 168 19.78 1.89 -14.17
N VAL A 169 18.70 2.32 -14.82
CA VAL A 169 17.50 2.81 -14.16
C VAL A 169 16.73 1.62 -13.58
N ILE A 170 16.33 1.76 -12.33
CA ILE A 170 15.48 0.81 -11.62
C ILE A 170 14.09 1.44 -11.45
N GLY A 171 13.12 0.81 -12.06
CA GLY A 171 11.75 1.31 -12.04
C GLY A 171 10.82 0.45 -12.89
N SER A 172 9.54 0.74 -12.87
CA SER A 172 8.54 0.03 -13.66
C SER A 172 7.41 0.96 -14.08
N ASP A 173 6.84 0.69 -15.22
CA ASP A 173 5.62 1.30 -15.72
C ASP A 173 4.47 0.31 -15.57
N ARG A 174 3.35 0.81 -15.06
CA ARG A 174 2.14 0.03 -14.92
C ARG A 174 1.03 0.66 -15.76
N GLN A 175 0.45 -0.12 -16.66
CA GLN A 175 -0.69 0.29 -17.46
C GLN A 175 -1.92 -0.48 -17.01
N ILE A 176 -3.03 0.21 -16.85
CA ILE A 176 -4.30 -0.37 -16.38
C ILE A 176 -5.38 0.03 -17.35
N LEU A 177 -6.04 -0.97 -17.93
CA LEU A 177 -7.23 -0.84 -18.75
C LEU A 177 -8.42 -1.40 -17.95
N ASP A 178 -9.44 -0.59 -17.74
CA ASP A 178 -10.69 -0.96 -17.08
C ASP A 178 -11.85 -0.88 -18.06
N VAL A 179 -12.68 -1.91 -18.12
CA VAL A 179 -13.94 -1.91 -18.87
C VAL A 179 -15.01 -2.52 -17.99
N GLY A 180 -16.05 -1.77 -17.70
CA GLY A 180 -17.10 -2.23 -16.81
C GLY A 180 -18.48 -1.80 -17.26
N GLY A 181 -19.50 -2.37 -16.64
CA GLY A 181 -20.84 -1.92 -16.86
C GLY A 181 -21.87 -2.64 -16.01
N TYR A 182 -23.06 -2.09 -16.04
CA TYR A 182 -24.18 -2.68 -15.35
C TYR A 182 -25.48 -2.58 -16.16
N TYR A 183 -26.40 -3.47 -15.84
CA TYR A 183 -27.79 -3.45 -16.31
C TYR A 183 -28.75 -3.55 -15.13
N ASP A 184 -29.57 -2.51 -14.93
CA ASP A 184 -30.61 -2.42 -13.91
C ASP A 184 -31.98 -2.34 -14.59
N PRO A 185 -32.72 -3.43 -14.73
CA PRO A 185 -34.02 -3.47 -15.44
C PRO A 185 -35.15 -2.75 -14.70
N ARG A 186 -34.82 -1.86 -13.72
CA ARG A 186 -35.78 -1.13 -12.89
C ARG A 186 -36.73 -2.03 -12.11
N ASN A 187 -36.26 -3.23 -11.80
CA ASN A 187 -36.86 -4.14 -10.86
C ASN A 187 -35.88 -4.32 -9.69
N ASN A 188 -36.08 -5.34 -8.91
CA ASN A 188 -35.23 -5.57 -7.74
C ASN A 188 -33.83 -6.10 -8.08
N PHE A 189 -33.52 -6.35 -9.35
CA PHE A 189 -32.24 -6.92 -9.79
C PHE A 189 -31.36 -5.89 -10.50
N ARG A 190 -30.04 -6.00 -10.24
CA ARG A 190 -28.99 -5.33 -10.99
C ARG A 190 -27.92 -6.34 -11.35
N PHE A 191 -27.52 -6.39 -12.60
CA PHE A 191 -26.41 -7.19 -13.12
C PHE A 191 -25.21 -6.28 -13.35
N PHE A 192 -24.01 -6.78 -13.09
CA PHE A 192 -22.78 -6.05 -13.37
C PHE A 192 -21.67 -6.98 -13.85
N ALA A 193 -20.76 -6.45 -14.65
CA ALA A 193 -19.54 -7.10 -15.06
C ALA A 193 -18.43 -6.06 -15.27
N ASP A 194 -17.26 -6.34 -14.73
CA ASP A 194 -16.07 -5.51 -14.82
C ASP A 194 -14.89 -6.37 -15.25
N PHE A 195 -14.09 -5.87 -16.18
CA PHE A 195 -12.84 -6.46 -16.61
C PHE A 195 -11.71 -5.44 -16.41
N GLN A 196 -10.59 -5.87 -15.89
CA GLN A 196 -9.39 -5.05 -15.80
C GLN A 196 -8.20 -5.86 -16.31
N ARG A 197 -7.41 -5.24 -17.20
CA ARG A 197 -6.07 -5.72 -17.57
C ARG A 197 -5.04 -4.77 -17.00
N GLN A 198 -4.07 -5.33 -16.28
CA GLN A 198 -2.92 -4.62 -15.79
C GLN A 198 -1.65 -5.24 -16.38
N THR A 199 -0.83 -4.43 -17.07
CA THR A 199 0.55 -4.79 -17.41
C THR A 199 1.52 -4.05 -16.49
N LYS A 200 2.67 -4.66 -16.21
CA LYS A 200 3.76 -4.06 -15.45
C LYS A 200 5.07 -4.46 -16.07
N ASP A 201 5.77 -3.47 -16.64
CA ASP A 201 7.04 -3.64 -17.34
C ASP A 201 8.13 -2.83 -16.64
N GLY A 202 9.37 -3.32 -16.62
CA GLY A 202 10.48 -2.56 -16.05
C GLY A 202 11.61 -3.41 -15.49
N VAL A 203 12.35 -2.81 -14.57
CA VAL A 203 13.47 -3.43 -13.89
C VAL A 203 13.38 -3.20 -12.39
N ASP A 204 13.48 -4.27 -11.61
CA ASP A 204 13.58 -4.25 -10.15
C ASP A 204 14.93 -4.80 -9.69
N ILE A 205 15.23 -4.71 -8.42
CA ILE A 205 16.43 -5.28 -7.82
C ILE A 205 16.08 -6.62 -7.16
N THR A 206 16.87 -7.62 -7.45
CA THR A 206 16.91 -8.87 -6.69
C THR A 206 18.34 -9.18 -6.26
N SER A 207 18.54 -10.24 -5.48
CA SER A 207 19.86 -10.67 -5.05
C SER A 207 20.05 -12.14 -5.36
N GLY A 208 21.19 -12.48 -5.91
CA GLY A 208 21.63 -13.84 -6.09
C GLY A 208 22.86 -14.16 -5.25
N SER A 209 22.89 -15.32 -4.59
CA SER A 209 23.99 -15.72 -3.71
C SER A 209 24.68 -17.00 -4.18
N SER A 210 25.97 -17.11 -3.86
CA SER A 210 26.79 -18.30 -3.98
C SER A 210 27.57 -18.47 -2.68
N PHE A 211 27.09 -19.30 -1.75
CA PHE A 211 27.62 -19.43 -0.38
C PHE A 211 27.73 -18.08 0.36
N GLY A 212 28.92 -17.68 0.73
CA GLY A 212 29.21 -16.45 1.46
C GLY A 212 29.32 -15.19 0.59
N GLN A 213 28.97 -15.27 -0.68
CA GLN A 213 29.04 -14.15 -1.65
C GLN A 213 27.67 -13.92 -2.28
N ALA A 214 27.34 -12.66 -2.58
CA ALA A 214 26.09 -12.27 -3.23
C ALA A 214 26.28 -11.14 -4.23
N SER A 215 25.34 -11.02 -5.16
CA SER A 215 25.28 -9.91 -6.12
C SER A 215 23.86 -9.37 -6.19
N HIS A 216 23.71 -8.06 -6.23
CA HIS A 216 22.47 -7.42 -6.65
C HIS A 216 22.35 -7.55 -8.17
N LEU A 217 21.18 -7.97 -8.62
CA LEU A 217 20.86 -8.24 -10.00
C LEU A 217 19.71 -7.36 -10.47
N PRO A 218 19.82 -6.68 -11.62
CA PRO A 218 18.69 -6.01 -12.24
C PRO A 218 17.71 -7.06 -12.77
N ARG A 219 16.57 -7.24 -12.13
CA ARG A 219 15.55 -8.21 -12.54
C ARG A 219 14.55 -7.57 -13.50
N VAL A 220 14.41 -8.10 -14.70
CA VAL A 220 13.39 -7.65 -15.63
C VAL A 220 12.02 -8.12 -15.18
N ILE A 221 11.08 -7.16 -15.15
CA ILE A 221 9.67 -7.38 -14.87
C ILE A 221 8.91 -7.30 -16.18
N ASP A 222 8.07 -8.29 -16.48
CA ASP A 222 7.10 -8.29 -17.58
C ASP A 222 5.90 -9.13 -17.14
N TYR A 223 4.97 -8.46 -16.45
CA TYR A 223 3.80 -9.07 -15.81
C TYR A 223 2.52 -8.63 -16.49
N GLU A 224 1.59 -9.54 -16.62
CA GLU A 224 0.21 -9.27 -17.03
C GLU A 224 -0.74 -9.88 -15.99
N THR A 225 -1.76 -9.12 -15.59
CA THR A 225 -2.82 -9.59 -14.69
C THR A 225 -4.17 -9.20 -15.26
N ASP A 226 -4.99 -10.19 -15.59
CA ASP A 226 -6.37 -10.01 -15.95
C ASP A 226 -7.28 -10.29 -14.76
N THR A 227 -8.22 -9.40 -14.47
CA THR A 227 -9.25 -9.64 -13.48
C THR A 227 -10.64 -9.45 -14.06
N VAL A 228 -11.55 -10.31 -13.66
CA VAL A 228 -12.98 -10.25 -14.01
C VAL A 228 -13.79 -10.29 -12.73
N ASP A 229 -14.80 -9.42 -12.62
CA ASP A 229 -15.77 -9.43 -11.54
C ASP A 229 -17.17 -9.32 -12.14
N ALA A 230 -18.01 -10.31 -11.94
CA ALA A 230 -19.36 -10.32 -12.50
C ALA A 230 -20.37 -10.83 -11.47
N GLY A 231 -21.55 -10.25 -11.44
CA GLY A 231 -22.52 -10.65 -10.45
C GLY A 231 -23.92 -10.09 -10.65
N VAL A 232 -24.77 -10.51 -9.76
CA VAL A 232 -26.16 -10.06 -9.65
C VAL A 232 -26.45 -9.59 -8.25
N GLN A 233 -27.06 -8.42 -8.14
CA GLN A 233 -27.54 -7.85 -6.90
C GLN A 233 -29.09 -7.84 -6.91
N TYR A 234 -29.69 -8.31 -5.81
CA TYR A 234 -31.10 -8.15 -5.54
C TYR A 234 -31.31 -7.14 -4.41
N ARG A 235 -32.22 -6.20 -4.59
CA ARG A 235 -32.56 -5.16 -3.60
C ARG A 235 -34.03 -5.17 -3.28
N ALA A 236 -34.37 -5.16 -2.00
CA ALA A 236 -35.71 -4.96 -1.49
C ALA A 236 -35.64 -3.96 -0.33
N ASP A 237 -36.78 -3.48 0.16
CA ASP A 237 -36.87 -2.43 1.18
C ASP A 237 -36.02 -2.70 2.42
N ARG A 238 -35.96 -3.97 2.84
CA ARG A 238 -35.29 -4.38 4.08
C ARG A 238 -34.04 -5.22 3.89
N PHE A 239 -33.80 -5.70 2.68
CA PHE A 239 -32.59 -6.49 2.44
C PHE A 239 -31.99 -6.27 1.06
N SER A 240 -30.69 -6.46 1.00
CA SER A 240 -29.96 -6.57 -0.26
C SER A 240 -29.10 -7.83 -0.25
N LEU A 241 -28.99 -8.46 -1.40
CA LEU A 241 -28.18 -9.66 -1.61
C LEU A 241 -27.38 -9.51 -2.89
N THR A 242 -26.09 -9.86 -2.87
CA THR A 242 -25.23 -9.87 -4.05
C THR A 242 -24.54 -11.21 -4.15
N LEU A 243 -24.71 -11.87 -5.30
CA LEU A 243 -23.94 -13.04 -5.70
C LEU A 243 -22.96 -12.58 -6.79
N ALA A 244 -21.68 -12.85 -6.59
CA ALA A 244 -20.63 -12.45 -7.53
C ALA A 244 -19.60 -13.56 -7.72
N TRP A 245 -19.03 -13.59 -8.91
CA TRP A 245 -17.85 -14.37 -9.28
C TRP A 245 -16.72 -13.42 -9.58
N TYR A 246 -15.52 -13.74 -9.07
CA TYR A 246 -14.27 -13.03 -9.29
C TYR A 246 -13.22 -14.00 -9.83
N GLY A 247 -12.51 -13.60 -10.89
CA GLY A 247 -11.37 -14.30 -11.44
C GLY A 247 -10.15 -13.39 -11.53
N SER A 248 -8.96 -13.92 -11.25
CA SER A 248 -7.68 -13.23 -11.42
C SER A 248 -6.68 -14.19 -12.07
N PHE A 249 -6.06 -13.76 -13.16
CA PHE A 249 -5.13 -14.55 -13.97
C PHE A 249 -3.83 -13.76 -14.10
N PHE A 250 -2.76 -14.26 -13.50
CA PHE A 250 -1.45 -13.64 -13.49
C PHE A 250 -0.49 -14.42 -14.39
N THR A 251 0.22 -13.70 -15.26
CA THR A 251 1.26 -14.23 -16.14
C THR A 251 2.56 -13.47 -15.97
N ASN A 252 3.66 -14.19 -15.84
CA ASN A 252 5.03 -13.68 -15.82
C ASN A 252 5.80 -14.24 -17.02
N LYS A 253 6.22 -13.37 -17.96
CA LYS A 253 6.96 -13.82 -19.16
C LYS A 253 8.39 -14.26 -18.88
N ASN A 254 8.90 -14.04 -17.65
CA ASN A 254 10.26 -14.41 -17.23
C ASN A 254 10.21 -15.43 -16.08
N PRO A 255 10.16 -16.74 -16.35
CA PRO A 255 10.01 -17.78 -15.31
C PRO A 255 11.27 -17.96 -14.45
N GLY A 256 12.42 -17.47 -14.89
CA GLY A 256 13.68 -17.57 -14.17
C GLY A 256 14.64 -16.43 -14.47
N LEU A 257 15.71 -16.34 -13.69
CA LEU A 257 16.84 -15.44 -13.91
C LEU A 257 18.14 -16.22 -13.76
N THR A 258 18.98 -16.18 -14.78
CA THR A 258 20.36 -16.72 -14.76
C THR A 258 21.37 -15.59 -14.75
N TRP A 259 22.50 -15.80 -14.06
CA TRP A 259 23.58 -14.81 -14.06
C TRP A 259 24.94 -15.50 -13.93
N GLU A 260 25.96 -14.89 -14.53
CA GLU A 260 27.37 -15.26 -14.30
C GLU A 260 27.85 -14.64 -12.99
N THR A 261 28.46 -15.46 -12.10
CA THR A 261 28.98 -14.94 -10.83
C THR A 261 30.21 -14.06 -11.05
N PRO A 262 30.24 -12.82 -10.51
CA PRO A 262 31.40 -11.94 -10.62
C PRO A 262 32.55 -12.34 -9.69
N PHE A 263 32.31 -13.25 -8.75
CA PHE A 263 33.29 -13.74 -7.80
C PHE A 263 34.05 -14.96 -8.35
N THR A 264 35.17 -15.28 -7.70
CA THR A 264 35.92 -16.50 -8.02
C THR A 264 35.03 -17.70 -7.72
N ALA A 265 34.65 -18.39 -8.80
CA ALA A 265 33.82 -19.60 -8.72
C ALA A 265 34.69 -20.86 -8.71
N THR A 266 34.17 -21.95 -8.17
CA THR A 266 34.69 -23.29 -8.42
C THR A 266 34.34 -23.71 -9.86
N PRO A 267 35.04 -24.66 -10.45
CA PRO A 267 34.68 -25.19 -11.77
C PRO A 267 33.19 -25.56 -11.84
N ASP A 268 32.57 -25.26 -12.99
CA ASP A 268 31.15 -25.53 -13.28
C ASP A 268 30.08 -24.77 -12.44
N THR A 269 30.51 -23.78 -11.62
CA THR A 269 29.62 -22.94 -10.81
C THR A 269 29.67 -21.46 -11.22
N SER A 270 30.10 -21.16 -12.42
CA SER A 270 30.22 -19.79 -12.94
C SER A 270 28.87 -19.18 -13.31
N VAL A 271 27.85 -19.99 -13.57
CA VAL A 271 26.48 -19.56 -13.89
C VAL A 271 25.54 -20.04 -12.79
N LEU A 272 24.76 -19.15 -12.29
CA LEU A 272 23.77 -19.38 -11.22
C LEU A 272 22.37 -19.06 -11.73
N ARG A 273 21.34 -19.59 -11.10
CA ARG A 273 19.95 -19.41 -11.51
C ARG A 273 19.01 -19.36 -10.31
N MET A 274 17.95 -18.55 -10.44
CA MET A 274 16.81 -18.55 -9.52
C MET A 274 15.51 -18.60 -10.30
N ALA A 275 14.47 -19.20 -9.72
CA ALA A 275 13.11 -19.13 -10.22
C ALA A 275 12.50 -17.75 -9.89
N GLN A 276 11.58 -17.31 -10.73
CA GLN A 276 10.76 -16.14 -10.49
C GLN A 276 9.31 -16.52 -10.18
N GLN A 277 8.45 -15.53 -9.96
CA GLN A 277 7.04 -15.74 -9.65
C GLN A 277 6.36 -16.53 -10.77
N PRO A 278 5.73 -17.67 -10.46
CA PRO A 278 5.05 -18.48 -11.46
C PRO A 278 3.72 -17.88 -11.89
N ASP A 279 3.27 -18.26 -13.09
CA ASP A 279 1.90 -18.03 -13.53
C ASP A 279 0.92 -18.67 -12.54
N ASN A 280 -0.19 -17.99 -12.28
CA ASN A 280 -1.20 -18.49 -11.37
C ASN A 280 -2.58 -17.92 -11.69
N GLU A 281 -3.60 -18.61 -11.23
CA GLU A 281 -4.99 -18.20 -11.31
C GLU A 281 -5.68 -18.31 -9.97
N PHE A 282 -6.64 -17.42 -9.74
CA PHE A 282 -7.52 -17.47 -8.57
C PHE A 282 -8.95 -17.19 -8.99
N GLN A 283 -9.88 -18.02 -8.54
CA GLN A 283 -11.29 -17.87 -8.80
C GLN A 283 -12.08 -17.94 -7.48
N GLN A 284 -13.13 -17.12 -7.35
CA GLN A 284 -13.91 -17.02 -6.12
C GLN A 284 -15.39 -16.77 -6.42
N ILE A 285 -16.27 -17.45 -5.71
CA ILE A 285 -17.70 -17.13 -5.64
C ILE A 285 -17.98 -16.50 -4.28
N SER A 286 -18.72 -15.41 -4.27
CA SER A 286 -19.10 -14.70 -3.04
C SER A 286 -20.59 -14.42 -2.97
N LEU A 287 -21.15 -14.55 -1.78
CA LEU A 287 -22.50 -14.13 -1.42
C LEU A 287 -22.39 -13.09 -0.29
N SER A 288 -22.91 -11.90 -0.52
CA SER A 288 -22.97 -10.85 0.50
C SER A 288 -24.38 -10.30 0.64
N GLY A 289 -24.72 -9.86 1.84
CA GLY A 289 -26.05 -9.32 2.08
C GLY A 289 -26.14 -8.45 3.31
N LYS A 290 -27.24 -7.70 3.34
CA LYS A 290 -27.62 -6.83 4.45
C LYS A 290 -29.11 -7.00 4.70
N TYR A 291 -29.50 -7.13 5.97
CA TYR A 291 -30.89 -7.24 6.40
C TYR A 291 -31.18 -6.25 7.55
N LEU A 292 -32.28 -5.53 7.46
CA LEU A 292 -32.76 -4.60 8.49
C LEU A 292 -33.84 -5.31 9.33
N VAL A 293 -33.55 -5.47 10.61
CA VAL A 293 -34.46 -6.06 11.59
C VAL A 293 -35.08 -4.94 12.43
N ASP A 294 -36.40 -4.84 12.51
CA ASP A 294 -37.10 -3.78 13.26
C ASP A 294 -36.80 -3.81 14.77
N TYR A 295 -36.46 -4.98 15.28
CA TYR A 295 -36.17 -5.14 16.69
C TYR A 295 -34.81 -4.53 17.02
N TRP A 296 -34.80 -3.51 17.88
CA TRP A 296 -33.62 -2.76 18.28
C TRP A 296 -32.86 -2.08 17.12
N ASP A 297 -33.54 -1.67 16.07
CA ASP A 297 -32.94 -1.12 14.85
C ASP A 297 -31.70 -1.91 14.41
N THR A 298 -31.84 -3.23 14.40
CA THR A 298 -30.70 -4.10 14.18
C THR A 298 -30.40 -4.24 12.69
N VAL A 299 -29.14 -4.04 12.33
CA VAL A 299 -28.60 -4.31 11.00
C VAL A 299 -27.75 -5.56 11.07
N VAL A 300 -28.08 -6.55 10.26
CA VAL A 300 -27.29 -7.76 10.03
C VAL A 300 -26.62 -7.61 8.67
N ALA A 301 -25.29 -7.68 8.61
CA ALA A 301 -24.54 -7.72 7.35
C ALA A 301 -23.64 -8.95 7.33
N PHE A 302 -23.58 -9.64 6.19
CA PHE A 302 -22.75 -10.82 6.04
C PHE A 302 -22.06 -10.87 4.67
N VAL A 303 -20.94 -11.57 4.63
CA VAL A 303 -20.22 -11.98 3.42
C VAL A 303 -19.77 -13.42 3.61
N VAL A 304 -19.97 -14.26 2.60
CA VAL A 304 -19.38 -15.61 2.51
C VAL A 304 -18.73 -15.71 1.14
N ALA A 305 -17.48 -16.14 1.10
CA ALA A 305 -16.72 -16.28 -0.15
C ALA A 305 -15.89 -17.57 -0.09
N SER A 306 -15.97 -18.37 -1.16
CA SER A 306 -15.16 -19.56 -1.36
C SER A 306 -14.39 -19.42 -2.66
N GLY A 307 -13.08 -19.65 -2.62
CA GLY A 307 -12.19 -19.47 -3.76
C GLY A 307 -11.15 -20.57 -3.85
N GLN A 308 -10.59 -20.74 -5.05
CA GLN A 308 -9.52 -21.66 -5.35
C GLN A 308 -8.42 -20.97 -6.14
N GLY A 309 -7.18 -21.16 -5.70
CA GLY A 309 -5.96 -20.74 -6.40
C GLY A 309 -5.23 -21.93 -6.99
N LYS A 310 -4.72 -21.79 -8.20
CA LYS A 310 -3.95 -22.84 -8.89
C LYS A 310 -2.67 -22.28 -9.49
N GLN A 311 -1.64 -23.14 -9.52
CA GLN A 311 -0.34 -22.87 -10.15
C GLN A 311 0.22 -24.19 -10.69
N ASN A 312 0.47 -24.27 -11.99
CA ASN A 312 0.97 -25.48 -12.64
C ASN A 312 2.10 -25.22 -13.63
N GLU A 313 2.80 -24.09 -13.51
CA GLU A 313 3.93 -23.76 -14.37
C GLU A 313 5.05 -24.78 -14.24
N ALA A 314 5.77 -25.01 -15.34
CA ALA A 314 6.89 -25.94 -15.39
C ALA A 314 8.05 -25.46 -14.49
N LEU A 315 8.56 -26.36 -13.67
CA LEU A 315 9.70 -26.09 -12.80
C LEU A 315 11.00 -26.00 -13.60
N LEU A 316 11.89 -25.11 -13.19
CA LEU A 316 13.24 -25.06 -13.70
C LEU A 316 14.04 -26.28 -13.25
N PRO A 317 15.08 -26.72 -14.00
CA PRO A 317 16.01 -27.76 -13.56
C PRO A 317 16.64 -27.42 -12.18
N TYR A 318 17.05 -28.42 -11.41
CA TYR A 318 17.64 -28.26 -10.08
C TYR A 318 18.82 -27.30 -10.02
N SER A 319 19.66 -27.32 -11.06
CA SER A 319 20.89 -26.56 -11.05
C SER A 319 21.23 -26.07 -12.45
N SER A 320 21.94 -24.95 -12.53
CA SER A 320 22.63 -24.51 -13.74
C SER A 320 23.92 -25.26 -13.99
N ASN A 321 24.45 -25.97 -12.97
CA ASN A 321 25.64 -26.82 -13.07
C ASN A 321 25.25 -28.20 -13.63
N PRO A 322 25.68 -28.56 -14.83
CA PRO A 322 25.29 -29.82 -15.47
C PRO A 322 25.78 -31.07 -14.74
N THR A 323 26.77 -30.95 -13.84
CA THR A 323 27.25 -32.08 -13.03
C THR A 323 26.34 -32.40 -11.84
N LEU A 324 25.48 -31.45 -11.45
CA LEU A 324 24.53 -31.57 -10.33
C LEU A 324 23.08 -31.68 -10.81
N ASP A 325 22.83 -31.46 -12.09
CA ASP A 325 21.50 -31.54 -12.66
C ASP A 325 21.02 -33.01 -12.70
N GLY A 326 19.76 -33.21 -12.41
CA GLY A 326 19.11 -34.49 -12.36
C GLY A 326 17.61 -34.37 -12.69
N PRO A 327 16.93 -35.52 -12.89
CA PRO A 327 15.52 -35.49 -13.20
C PRO A 327 14.72 -34.91 -12.02
N LEU A 328 13.85 -33.97 -12.31
CA LEU A 328 12.87 -33.49 -11.34
C LEU A 328 11.86 -34.60 -11.01
N PRO A 329 11.41 -34.75 -9.74
CA PRO A 329 10.41 -35.74 -9.39
C PRO A 329 9.04 -35.46 -10.03
N ARG A 330 8.79 -34.19 -10.37
CA ARG A 330 7.57 -33.72 -11.05
C ARG A 330 7.93 -32.57 -12.01
N ALA A 331 7.11 -32.40 -13.05
CA ALA A 331 7.32 -31.33 -14.03
C ALA A 331 6.79 -29.95 -13.48
N SER A 332 5.84 -29.98 -12.56
CA SER A 332 5.21 -28.81 -11.93
C SER A 332 4.98 -29.08 -10.44
N ALA A 333 4.88 -28.05 -9.64
CA ALA A 333 4.44 -28.17 -8.24
C ALA A 333 2.94 -28.53 -8.14
N ASP A 334 2.13 -28.22 -9.17
CA ASP A 334 0.67 -28.36 -9.18
C ASP A 334 0.07 -27.76 -7.90
N GLY A 335 0.43 -26.50 -7.65
CA GLY A 335 -0.01 -25.78 -6.47
C GLY A 335 -1.53 -25.61 -6.46
N GLU A 336 -2.15 -25.99 -5.36
CA GLU A 336 -3.61 -25.86 -5.16
C GLU A 336 -3.90 -25.34 -3.77
N VAL A 337 -4.69 -24.26 -3.70
CA VAL A 337 -5.04 -23.57 -2.47
C VAL A 337 -6.54 -23.26 -2.48
N ASP A 338 -7.27 -23.81 -1.54
CA ASP A 338 -8.66 -23.46 -1.29
C ASP A 338 -8.77 -22.37 -0.23
N THR A 339 -9.74 -21.47 -0.37
CA THR A 339 -10.02 -20.40 0.59
C THR A 339 -11.46 -20.35 0.97
N LEU A 340 -11.74 -20.15 2.26
CA LEU A 340 -13.07 -19.89 2.79
C LEU A 340 -13.02 -18.63 3.66
N ASN A 341 -13.85 -17.66 3.33
CA ASN A 341 -13.92 -16.41 4.07
C ASN A 341 -15.38 -16.11 4.43
N TYR A 342 -15.65 -15.81 5.69
CA TYR A 342 -16.95 -15.27 6.05
C TYR A 342 -16.85 -14.18 7.11
N THR A 343 -17.73 -13.20 7.00
CA THR A 343 -17.85 -12.08 7.92
C THR A 343 -19.32 -11.91 8.28
N LEU A 344 -19.60 -11.77 9.57
CA LEU A 344 -20.91 -11.41 10.10
C LEU A 344 -20.74 -10.13 10.93
N THR A 345 -21.56 -9.12 10.68
CA THR A 345 -21.60 -7.89 11.47
C THR A 345 -23.03 -7.62 11.91
N LEU A 346 -23.22 -7.43 13.21
CA LEU A 346 -24.47 -7.03 13.85
C LEU A 346 -24.26 -5.63 14.45
N THR A 347 -25.15 -4.70 14.14
CA THR A 347 -25.21 -3.39 14.79
C THR A 347 -26.62 -3.17 15.28
N SER A 348 -26.79 -2.84 16.56
CA SER A 348 -28.09 -2.77 17.22
C SER A 348 -28.16 -1.59 18.18
N ARG A 349 -29.37 -1.08 18.42
CA ARG A 349 -29.67 -0.06 19.43
C ARG A 349 -30.67 -0.60 20.44
N PRO A 350 -30.24 -1.46 21.38
CA PRO A 350 -31.15 -2.09 22.34
C PRO A 350 -31.80 -1.12 23.31
N LEU A 351 -31.23 0.08 23.48
CA LEU A 351 -31.77 1.21 24.22
C LEU A 351 -31.44 2.51 23.45
N ASP A 352 -32.22 3.56 23.65
CA ASP A 352 -32.07 4.85 22.97
C ASP A 352 -30.65 5.42 23.05
N LYS A 353 -29.95 5.16 24.17
CA LYS A 353 -28.60 5.66 24.45
C LYS A 353 -27.49 4.62 24.31
N LEU A 354 -27.84 3.36 23.99
CA LEU A 354 -26.92 2.26 23.92
C LEU A 354 -26.82 1.74 22.47
N ARG A 355 -25.63 1.78 21.90
CA ARG A 355 -25.29 1.10 20.64
C ARG A 355 -24.41 -0.09 20.95
N ALA A 356 -24.78 -1.24 20.39
CA ALA A 356 -24.00 -2.46 20.45
C ALA A 356 -23.55 -2.86 19.04
N ARG A 357 -22.30 -3.30 18.90
CA ARG A 357 -21.78 -3.84 17.66
C ARG A 357 -21.04 -5.14 17.97
N PHE A 358 -21.31 -6.14 17.15
CA PHE A 358 -20.59 -7.41 17.11
C PHE A 358 -20.12 -7.64 15.68
N SER A 359 -18.89 -8.10 15.51
CA SER A 359 -18.36 -8.56 14.22
C SER A 359 -17.58 -9.83 14.43
N TYR A 360 -17.82 -10.81 13.57
CA TYR A 360 -17.06 -12.05 13.51
C TYR A 360 -16.53 -12.22 12.08
N ARG A 361 -15.24 -12.48 11.95
CA ARG A 361 -14.56 -12.74 10.69
C ARG A 361 -13.79 -14.05 10.80
N TYR A 362 -13.93 -14.90 9.80
CA TYR A 362 -13.16 -16.11 9.65
C TYR A 362 -12.52 -16.13 8.27
N ASN A 363 -11.26 -16.52 8.22
CA ASN A 363 -10.50 -16.70 7.00
C ASN A 363 -9.74 -18.00 7.10
N GLU A 364 -9.91 -18.88 6.14
CA GLU A 364 -9.21 -20.14 5.98
C GLU A 364 -8.47 -20.15 4.65
N ARG A 365 -7.28 -20.69 4.68
CA ARG A 365 -6.45 -21.02 3.53
C ARG A 365 -5.96 -22.44 3.72
N ASP A 366 -6.48 -23.36 2.92
CA ASP A 366 -6.07 -24.75 2.87
C ASP A 366 -5.20 -24.98 1.64
N ASN A 367 -3.95 -25.38 1.86
CA ASN A 367 -2.99 -25.65 0.79
C ASN A 367 -2.88 -27.16 0.59
N SER A 368 -3.60 -27.67 -0.39
CA SER A 368 -3.66 -29.08 -0.76
C SER A 368 -2.58 -29.51 -1.75
N THR A 369 -1.59 -28.65 -2.00
CA THR A 369 -0.44 -28.97 -2.88
C THR A 369 0.24 -30.26 -2.44
N THR A 370 0.43 -31.17 -3.37
CA THR A 370 1.03 -32.48 -3.09
C THR A 370 2.44 -32.33 -2.54
N VAL A 371 2.71 -32.96 -1.40
CA VAL A 371 4.05 -33.04 -0.81
C VAL A 371 4.91 -33.98 -1.63
N THR A 372 6.10 -33.53 -2.00
CA THR A 372 7.06 -34.25 -2.81
C THR A 372 8.46 -34.01 -2.24
N ASP A 373 9.28 -35.05 -2.20
CA ASP A 373 10.68 -34.96 -1.79
C ASP A 373 11.54 -34.48 -2.97
N TRP A 374 12.27 -33.40 -2.76
CA TRP A 374 13.14 -32.76 -3.73
C TRP A 374 14.60 -32.96 -3.35
N ASN A 375 15.46 -33.23 -4.34
CA ASN A 375 16.90 -33.31 -4.11
C ASN A 375 17.43 -31.93 -3.67
N ARG A 376 18.21 -31.90 -2.58
CA ARG A 376 18.75 -30.65 -2.03
C ARG A 376 20.09 -30.31 -2.70
N VAL A 377 20.04 -29.34 -3.61
CA VAL A 377 21.20 -28.72 -4.24
C VAL A 377 21.46 -27.37 -3.59
N ILE A 378 22.68 -27.16 -3.08
CA ILE A 378 23.07 -25.93 -2.37
C ILE A 378 23.90 -25.07 -3.32
N THR A 379 23.37 -23.89 -3.66
CA THR A 379 24.02 -22.82 -4.42
C THR A 379 24.71 -23.28 -5.71
N ASP A 380 24.10 -24.21 -6.46
CA ASP A 380 24.66 -24.81 -7.69
C ASP A 380 26.05 -25.42 -7.52
N LEU A 381 26.49 -25.73 -6.31
CA LEU A 381 27.81 -26.23 -5.99
C LEU A 381 27.84 -27.64 -5.37
N ILE A 382 26.89 -27.90 -4.47
CA ILE A 382 26.88 -29.15 -3.70
C ILE A 382 25.53 -29.84 -3.84
N ASN A 383 25.56 -31.13 -4.26
CA ASN A 383 24.45 -32.04 -3.99
C ASN A 383 24.69 -32.64 -2.59
N SER A 384 23.83 -32.29 -1.63
CA SER A 384 23.96 -32.80 -0.26
C SER A 384 23.69 -34.29 -0.14
N GLY A 385 23.05 -34.91 -1.15
CA GLY A 385 22.50 -36.26 -1.05
C GLY A 385 21.28 -36.39 -0.14
N GLU A 386 20.80 -35.30 0.37
CA GLU A 386 19.58 -35.20 1.20
C GLU A 386 18.37 -34.78 0.33
N PHE A 387 17.21 -35.13 0.81
CA PHE A 387 15.95 -34.71 0.21
C PHE A 387 15.22 -33.77 1.17
N GLU A 388 14.54 -32.79 0.62
CA GLU A 388 13.74 -31.82 1.34
C GLU A 388 12.34 -31.76 0.74
N ALA A 389 11.31 -31.90 1.56
CA ALA A 389 9.93 -31.86 1.14
C ALA A 389 9.45 -30.40 1.02
N ASN A 390 8.63 -30.11 0.00
CA ASN A 390 7.91 -28.84 -0.03
C ASN A 390 6.89 -28.76 1.11
N VAL A 391 6.68 -27.56 1.64
CA VAL A 391 5.84 -27.32 2.82
C VAL A 391 4.56 -26.57 2.42
N PRO A 392 3.41 -27.28 2.33
CA PRO A 392 2.14 -26.65 1.99
C PRO A 392 1.52 -25.97 3.22
N TYR A 393 1.91 -24.74 3.51
CA TYR A 393 1.40 -23.99 4.66
C TYR A 393 -0.09 -23.69 4.55
N SER A 394 -0.84 -24.13 5.55
CA SER A 394 -2.28 -23.85 5.74
C SER A 394 -2.49 -23.05 7.03
N TYR A 395 -3.56 -22.30 7.07
CA TYR A 395 -3.98 -21.61 8.31
C TYR A 395 -5.48 -21.30 8.30
N ASP A 396 -6.04 -21.19 9.49
CA ASP A 396 -7.31 -20.51 9.71
C ASP A 396 -7.16 -19.38 10.74
N ARG A 397 -7.99 -18.36 10.60
CA ARG A 397 -8.02 -17.18 11.46
C ARG A 397 -9.43 -16.82 11.83
N ALA A 398 -9.71 -16.75 13.11
CA ALA A 398 -10.95 -16.24 13.68
C ALA A 398 -10.69 -14.89 14.35
N HIS A 399 -11.57 -13.91 14.10
CA HIS A 399 -11.50 -12.59 14.72
C HIS A 399 -12.91 -12.16 15.13
N ALA A 400 -13.15 -12.08 16.42
CA ALA A 400 -14.40 -11.62 17.02
C ALA A 400 -14.17 -10.26 17.69
N THR A 401 -15.01 -9.28 17.40
CA THR A 401 -15.01 -7.98 18.06
C THR A 401 -16.37 -7.67 18.63
N THR A 402 -16.41 -7.17 19.86
CA THR A 402 -17.63 -6.69 20.51
C THR A 402 -17.36 -5.30 21.06
N SER A 403 -18.26 -4.37 20.83
CA SER A 403 -18.19 -3.04 21.44
C SER A 403 -19.55 -2.53 21.85
N LEU A 404 -19.56 -1.80 22.94
CA LEU A 404 -20.71 -1.12 23.48
C LEU A 404 -20.38 0.37 23.60
N GLU A 405 -21.27 1.21 23.09
CA GLU A 405 -21.19 2.66 23.25
C GLU A 405 -22.43 3.16 24.00
N TYR A 406 -22.23 3.88 25.10
CA TYR A 406 -23.31 4.46 25.89
C TYR A 406 -23.20 5.98 25.94
N ALA A 407 -24.26 6.68 25.52
CA ALA A 407 -24.37 8.13 25.61
C ALA A 407 -24.93 8.54 26.99
N PHE A 408 -24.05 8.81 27.94
CA PHE A 408 -24.47 9.29 29.28
C PHE A 408 -25.21 10.62 29.18
N ARG A 409 -24.70 11.49 28.29
CA ARG A 409 -25.29 12.80 27.91
C ARG A 409 -25.01 13.00 26.43
N ASP A 410 -25.69 13.96 25.82
CA ASP A 410 -25.47 14.29 24.39
C ASP A 410 -24.01 14.65 24.08
N ASN A 411 -23.33 15.20 25.09
CA ASN A 411 -21.92 15.62 24.99
C ASN A 411 -20.93 14.67 25.67
N LEU A 412 -21.36 13.49 26.16
CA LEU A 412 -20.49 12.54 26.86
C LEU A 412 -20.84 11.11 26.47
N ARG A 413 -19.93 10.43 25.77
CA ARG A 413 -20.04 9.03 25.37
C ARG A 413 -18.88 8.23 25.94
N VAL A 414 -19.19 7.03 26.38
CA VAL A 414 -18.21 6.04 26.83
C VAL A 414 -18.39 4.81 25.97
N SER A 415 -17.30 4.31 25.43
CA SER A 415 -17.27 3.06 24.69
C SER A 415 -16.30 2.08 25.35
N ALA A 416 -16.63 0.81 25.32
CA ALA A 416 -15.73 -0.27 25.70
C ALA A 416 -15.84 -1.39 24.69
N GLY A 417 -14.74 -2.07 24.45
CA GLY A 417 -14.70 -3.17 23.49
C GLY A 417 -13.77 -4.28 23.92
N TYR A 418 -14.02 -5.44 23.34
CA TYR A 418 -13.20 -6.61 23.48
C TYR A 418 -12.98 -7.23 22.11
N GLU A 419 -11.72 -7.63 21.83
CA GLU A 419 -11.34 -8.34 20.63
C GLU A 419 -10.69 -9.67 20.97
N TYR A 420 -11.11 -10.70 20.28
CA TYR A 420 -10.52 -12.03 20.31
C TYR A 420 -10.03 -12.39 18.92
N ARG A 421 -8.75 -12.75 18.81
CA ARG A 421 -8.15 -13.24 17.57
C ARG A 421 -7.51 -14.60 17.84
N GLN A 422 -7.80 -15.57 16.99
CA GLN A 422 -7.15 -16.88 16.99
C GLN A 422 -6.58 -17.15 15.60
N VAL A 423 -5.40 -17.72 15.55
CA VAL A 423 -4.76 -18.19 14.32
C VAL A 423 -4.24 -19.59 14.57
N ASN A 424 -4.74 -20.55 13.83
CA ASN A 424 -4.23 -21.90 13.77
C ASN A 424 -3.39 -22.05 12.49
N ARG A 425 -2.28 -22.78 12.56
CA ARG A 425 -1.33 -22.94 11.46
C ARG A 425 -0.85 -24.38 11.40
N ASP A 426 -0.72 -24.88 10.21
CA ASP A 426 -0.05 -26.14 9.97
C ASP A 426 1.41 -25.90 9.61
N LEU A 427 2.29 -26.81 10.05
CA LEU A 427 3.69 -26.88 9.63
C LEU A 427 4.52 -25.63 9.98
N GLN A 428 4.11 -24.86 10.97
CA GLN A 428 4.85 -23.71 11.49
C GLN A 428 5.24 -23.90 12.95
N GLU A 429 6.16 -23.06 13.43
CA GLU A 429 6.70 -23.16 14.79
C GLU A 429 5.66 -22.97 15.89
N VAL A 430 4.58 -22.26 15.59
CA VAL A 430 3.43 -22.03 16.49
C VAL A 430 2.17 -22.48 15.81
N ALA A 431 1.60 -23.58 16.28
CA ALA A 431 0.38 -24.14 15.74
C ALA A 431 -0.85 -23.31 16.13
N GLU A 432 -0.97 -22.89 17.37
CA GLU A 432 -2.08 -22.06 17.84
C GLU A 432 -1.59 -20.78 18.50
N GLN A 433 -2.19 -19.67 18.11
CA GLN A 433 -1.93 -18.35 18.66
C GLN A 433 -3.25 -17.64 18.95
N THR A 434 -3.40 -17.13 20.18
CA THR A 434 -4.58 -16.35 20.57
C THR A 434 -4.18 -14.97 21.03
N THR A 435 -4.99 -13.96 20.67
CA THR A 435 -4.83 -12.59 21.17
C THR A 435 -6.13 -12.13 21.78
N ASN A 436 -6.07 -11.65 23.00
CA ASN A 436 -7.17 -11.05 23.73
C ASN A 436 -6.85 -9.58 23.96
N GLU A 437 -7.75 -8.68 23.54
CA GLU A 437 -7.57 -7.24 23.70
C GLU A 437 -8.81 -6.63 24.33
N GLY A 438 -8.62 -5.85 25.38
CA GLY A 438 -9.66 -5.04 26.01
C GLY A 438 -9.32 -3.55 25.90
N TRP A 439 -10.28 -2.73 25.53
CA TRP A 439 -10.09 -1.30 25.42
C TRP A 439 -11.28 -0.49 25.93
N GLY A 440 -11.01 0.75 26.35
CA GLY A 440 -11.99 1.74 26.73
C GLY A 440 -11.76 3.07 26.04
N GLN A 441 -12.82 3.81 25.73
CA GLN A 441 -12.74 5.12 25.12
C GLN A 441 -13.76 6.07 25.77
N LEU A 442 -13.31 7.28 26.05
CA LEU A 442 -14.13 8.40 26.47
C LEU A 442 -14.14 9.44 25.34
N ARG A 443 -15.33 9.89 24.92
CA ARG A 443 -15.50 11.06 24.08
C ARG A 443 -16.32 12.10 24.83
N TRP A 444 -15.76 13.30 25.01
CA TRP A 444 -16.35 14.36 25.78
C TRP A 444 -16.30 15.69 25.04
N GLN A 445 -17.46 16.29 24.86
CA GLN A 445 -17.63 17.61 24.25
C GLN A 445 -18.13 18.61 25.30
N PRO A 446 -17.24 19.09 26.22
CA PRO A 446 -17.67 20.00 27.32
C PRO A 446 -18.26 21.31 26.81
N LYS A 447 -17.87 21.71 25.62
CA LYS A 447 -18.37 22.85 24.85
C LYS A 447 -18.56 22.46 23.40
N ALA A 448 -19.43 23.16 22.69
CA ALA A 448 -19.67 22.90 21.26
C ALA A 448 -18.39 23.04 20.40
N TRP A 449 -17.41 23.79 20.87
CA TRP A 449 -16.13 24.04 20.20
C TRP A 449 -14.97 23.15 20.67
N LEU A 450 -15.18 22.26 21.65
CA LEU A 450 -14.12 21.42 22.21
C LEU A 450 -14.58 19.95 22.20
N ASP A 451 -13.90 19.11 21.40
CA ASP A 451 -14.05 17.64 21.37
C ASP A 451 -12.77 16.99 21.92
N LEU A 452 -12.92 16.20 22.96
CA LEU A 452 -11.85 15.43 23.60
C LEU A 452 -12.14 13.94 23.47
N ARG A 453 -11.18 13.17 22.98
CA ARG A 453 -11.24 11.72 22.93
C ARG A 453 -10.00 11.14 23.62
N ALA A 454 -10.22 10.23 24.54
CA ALA A 454 -9.15 9.44 25.15
C ALA A 454 -9.50 7.96 25.00
N LYS A 455 -8.59 7.19 24.48
CA LYS A 455 -8.68 5.72 24.29
C LYS A 455 -7.47 5.06 24.95
N GLY A 456 -7.69 3.92 25.59
CA GLY A 456 -6.60 3.10 26.12
C GLY A 456 -7.01 1.64 26.14
N GLY A 457 -6.03 0.77 26.05
CA GLY A 457 -6.26 -0.66 26.02
C GLY A 457 -5.02 -1.47 26.29
N ALA A 458 -5.26 -2.77 26.48
CA ALA A 458 -4.20 -3.76 26.63
C ALA A 458 -4.54 -5.02 25.82
N ALA A 459 -3.52 -5.62 25.22
CA ALA A 459 -3.63 -6.83 24.42
C ALA A 459 -2.58 -7.87 24.87
N ALA A 460 -3.03 -9.09 25.09
CA ALA A 460 -2.15 -10.22 25.40
C ALA A 460 -2.25 -11.25 24.28
N ARG A 461 -1.13 -11.53 23.63
CA ARG A 461 -0.98 -12.59 22.64
C ARG A 461 -0.28 -13.78 23.29
N GLY A 462 -1.04 -14.87 23.44
CA GLY A 462 -0.56 -16.16 23.90
C GLY A 462 -0.28 -17.10 22.73
N VAL A 463 0.63 -18.04 22.94
CA VAL A 463 0.97 -19.12 22.02
C VAL A 463 0.93 -20.44 22.78
N ASP A 464 0.53 -21.52 22.13
CA ASP A 464 0.48 -22.85 22.77
C ASP A 464 1.88 -23.37 23.08
N ARG A 465 2.72 -23.50 22.09
CA ARG A 465 4.11 -23.93 22.18
C ARG A 465 4.87 -23.47 20.95
N TYR A 466 6.09 -23.03 21.15
CA TYR A 466 7.02 -22.77 20.05
C TYR A 466 7.77 -24.07 19.71
N ASP A 467 7.47 -24.70 18.55
CA ASP A 467 8.09 -25.96 18.14
C ASP A 467 9.49 -25.71 17.54
N THR A 468 10.50 -25.95 18.35
CA THR A 468 11.89 -25.78 17.95
C THR A 468 12.37 -26.80 16.93
N THR A 469 11.65 -27.94 16.75
CA THR A 469 12.02 -28.93 15.72
C THR A 469 11.72 -28.41 14.34
N VAL A 470 10.61 -27.69 14.18
CA VAL A 470 10.28 -26.99 12.91
C VAL A 470 11.33 -25.91 12.62
N ALA A 471 11.72 -25.09 13.61
CA ALA A 471 12.74 -24.07 13.43
C ALA A 471 14.08 -24.69 12.94
N VAL A 472 14.51 -25.78 13.57
CA VAL A 472 15.75 -26.47 13.20
C VAL A 472 15.67 -27.08 11.80
N SER A 473 14.55 -27.68 11.42
CA SER A 473 14.35 -28.22 10.07
C SER A 473 14.44 -27.15 8.98
N LEU A 474 14.08 -25.91 9.32
CA LEU A 474 14.21 -24.73 8.46
C LEU A 474 15.59 -24.05 8.54
N GLY A 475 16.58 -24.64 9.23
CA GLY A 475 17.90 -24.09 9.38
C GLY A 475 17.98 -22.87 10.31
N GLN A 476 17.01 -22.70 11.21
CA GLN A 476 16.93 -21.57 12.14
C GLN A 476 17.46 -21.94 13.52
N ASN A 477 17.93 -20.92 14.24
CA ASN A 477 18.35 -21.13 15.65
C ASN A 477 17.13 -21.54 16.51
N PRO A 478 17.19 -22.66 17.25
CA PRO A 478 16.06 -23.13 18.06
C PRO A 478 15.64 -22.19 19.19
N LEU A 479 16.49 -21.24 19.58
CA LEU A 479 16.19 -20.22 20.60
C LEU A 479 15.52 -18.97 20.01
N MET A 480 15.53 -18.82 18.68
CA MET A 480 14.90 -17.67 18.03
C MET A 480 13.38 -17.70 18.19
N ARG A 481 12.84 -16.52 18.44
CA ARG A 481 11.39 -16.27 18.44
C ARG A 481 11.09 -15.20 17.42
N LYS A 482 10.37 -15.58 16.36
CA LYS A 482 9.86 -14.62 15.35
C LYS A 482 8.84 -13.71 16.03
N TYR A 483 8.99 -12.41 15.95
CA TYR A 483 8.15 -11.45 16.67
C TYR A 483 6.65 -11.61 16.39
N ASN A 484 6.27 -12.07 15.19
CA ASN A 484 4.88 -12.33 14.80
C ASN A 484 4.31 -13.63 15.37
N LEU A 485 5.14 -14.55 15.85
CA LEU A 485 4.77 -15.83 16.46
C LEU A 485 5.07 -15.88 17.97
N ALA A 486 5.80 -14.92 18.50
CA ALA A 486 6.17 -14.87 19.91
C ALA A 486 5.02 -14.43 20.80
N TYR A 487 5.08 -14.77 22.10
CA TYR A 487 4.25 -14.12 23.12
C TYR A 487 4.46 -12.61 23.04
N ARG A 488 3.37 -11.83 23.22
CA ARG A 488 3.45 -10.37 23.28
C ARG A 488 2.39 -9.81 24.22
N TYR A 489 2.81 -8.88 25.05
CA TYR A 489 1.91 -8.04 25.82
C TYR A 489 2.03 -6.60 25.30
N ARG A 490 0.92 -5.96 24.95
CA ARG A 490 0.87 -4.57 24.46
C ARG A 490 -0.03 -3.74 25.35
N GLU A 491 0.45 -2.58 25.76
CA GLU A 491 -0.35 -1.50 26.34
C GLU A 491 -0.29 -0.28 25.43
N TYR A 492 -1.43 0.43 25.31
CA TYR A 492 -1.45 1.63 24.51
C TYR A 492 -2.44 2.65 25.03
N GLY A 493 -2.17 3.93 24.72
CA GLY A 493 -3.04 5.05 25.00
C GLY A 493 -3.01 6.10 23.89
N GLU A 494 -4.15 6.67 23.59
CA GLU A 494 -4.30 7.74 22.60
C GLU A 494 -5.18 8.84 23.19
N VAL A 495 -4.75 10.10 23.01
CA VAL A 495 -5.55 11.28 23.32
C VAL A 495 -5.64 12.16 22.09
N VAL A 496 -6.86 12.57 21.74
CA VAL A 496 -7.13 13.51 20.64
C VAL A 496 -7.93 14.68 21.19
N ALA A 497 -7.51 15.88 20.86
CA ALA A 497 -8.20 17.12 21.18
C ALA A 497 -8.46 17.92 19.91
N SER A 498 -9.71 18.35 19.69
CA SER A 498 -10.08 19.22 18.58
C SER A 498 -10.80 20.46 19.15
N ILE A 499 -10.30 21.62 18.76
CA ILE A 499 -10.78 22.92 19.18
C ILE A 499 -11.23 23.69 17.93
N VAL A 500 -12.54 23.87 17.78
CA VAL A 500 -13.16 24.57 16.64
C VAL A 500 -14.11 25.63 17.18
N PRO A 501 -13.62 26.80 17.57
CA PRO A 501 -14.46 27.85 18.17
C PRO A 501 -15.46 28.39 17.14
N LEU A 502 -16.72 28.63 17.58
CA LEU A 502 -17.81 29.03 16.69
C LEU A 502 -17.62 30.45 16.09
N GLU A 503 -16.93 31.34 16.83
CA GLU A 503 -16.73 32.75 16.43
C GLU A 503 -15.25 33.06 16.12
N SER A 504 -14.35 32.08 16.22
CA SER A 504 -12.93 32.26 15.91
C SER A 504 -12.62 31.69 14.54
N PRO A 505 -11.84 32.37 13.71
CA PRO A 505 -11.40 31.86 12.44
C PRO A 505 -10.27 30.80 12.59
N VAL A 506 -9.84 30.49 13.81
CA VAL A 506 -8.74 29.54 14.08
C VAL A 506 -9.30 28.26 14.67
N SER A 507 -8.91 27.13 14.09
CA SER A 507 -9.13 25.78 14.64
C SER A 507 -7.80 25.12 14.94
N PHE A 508 -7.80 24.23 15.94
CA PHE A 508 -6.64 23.47 16.36
C PHE A 508 -7.04 22.02 16.60
N SER A 509 -6.20 21.07 16.14
CA SER A 509 -6.29 19.67 16.54
C SER A 509 -4.93 19.13 16.95
N ALA A 510 -4.92 18.21 17.92
CA ALA A 510 -3.72 17.49 18.32
C ALA A 510 -4.06 16.07 18.70
N SER A 511 -3.14 15.16 18.42
CA SER A 511 -3.20 13.78 18.86
C SER A 511 -1.87 13.33 19.45
N VAL A 512 -1.92 12.47 20.47
CA VAL A 512 -0.75 11.78 21.01
C VAL A 512 -1.13 10.32 21.22
N LEU A 513 -0.27 9.42 20.71
CA LEU A 513 -0.36 7.99 20.92
C LEU A 513 0.95 7.51 21.54
N PHE A 514 0.83 6.63 22.50
CA PHE A 514 1.92 5.84 23.09
C PHE A 514 1.53 4.37 23.09
N ALA A 515 2.46 3.49 22.74
CA ALA A 515 2.28 2.04 22.85
C ALA A 515 3.59 1.39 23.26
N ASP A 516 3.50 0.36 24.10
CA ASP A 516 4.60 -0.46 24.57
C ASP A 516 4.30 -1.94 24.28
N ASP A 517 5.23 -2.61 23.61
CA ASP A 517 5.20 -4.04 23.30
C ASP A 517 6.31 -4.78 24.04
N ASP A 518 5.94 -5.75 24.85
CA ASP A 518 6.85 -6.60 25.60
C ASP A 518 6.80 -8.05 25.07
N TYR A 519 7.96 -8.59 24.67
CA TYR A 519 8.15 -9.95 24.16
C TYR A 519 9.00 -10.79 25.13
N LYS A 520 8.54 -10.93 26.38
CA LYS A 520 9.26 -11.54 27.52
C LYS A 520 9.91 -12.89 27.27
N ASP A 521 9.31 -13.72 26.40
CA ASP A 521 9.79 -15.08 26.16
C ASP A 521 10.77 -15.19 24.99
N SER A 522 11.16 -14.04 24.39
CA SER A 522 12.11 -14.00 23.29
C SER A 522 13.53 -13.97 23.81
N LEU A 523 14.18 -15.14 23.87
CA LEU A 523 15.61 -15.24 24.18
C LEU A 523 16.47 -14.71 23.04
N LEU A 524 16.07 -14.95 21.80
CA LEU A 524 16.61 -14.39 20.57
C LEU A 524 15.46 -13.82 19.75
N GLY A 525 15.64 -12.67 19.19
CA GLY A 525 14.66 -11.93 18.41
C GLY A 525 14.31 -10.59 19.04
N LEU A 526 13.15 -10.05 18.73
CA LEU A 526 12.64 -8.80 19.31
C LEU A 526 12.24 -9.03 20.76
N ASN A 527 12.77 -8.21 21.68
CA ASN A 527 12.50 -8.28 23.13
C ASN A 527 11.45 -7.26 23.57
N GLY A 528 11.43 -6.08 22.95
CA GLY A 528 10.45 -5.02 23.21
C GLY A 528 10.50 -3.92 22.19
N SER A 529 9.42 -3.12 22.13
CA SER A 529 9.37 -1.89 21.35
C SER A 529 8.46 -0.87 21.99
N GLU A 530 8.85 0.40 21.91
CA GLU A 530 8.06 1.56 22.33
C GLU A 530 7.75 2.43 21.14
N GLU A 531 6.48 2.78 20.97
CA GLU A 531 5.99 3.65 19.87
C GLU A 531 5.44 4.94 20.50
N PHE A 532 5.90 6.06 19.98
CA PHE A 532 5.35 7.37 20.28
C PHE A 532 5.00 8.10 18.99
N ARG A 533 3.76 8.58 18.89
CA ARG A 533 3.31 9.41 17.77
C ARG A 533 2.61 10.64 18.30
N ALA A 534 2.93 11.81 17.74
CA ALA A 534 2.26 13.06 18.03
C ALA A 534 1.95 13.82 16.75
N THR A 535 0.76 14.41 16.65
CA THR A 535 0.41 15.32 15.56
C THR A 535 -0.23 16.59 16.13
N ALA A 536 -0.01 17.70 15.46
CA ALA A 536 -0.65 18.97 15.79
C ALA A 536 -0.94 19.74 14.51
N ASP A 537 -2.17 20.23 14.36
CA ASP A 537 -2.65 20.96 13.21
C ASP A 537 -3.31 22.26 13.66
N VAL A 538 -2.99 23.34 12.97
CA VAL A 538 -3.63 24.65 13.14
C VAL A 538 -4.15 25.10 11.78
N SER A 539 -5.41 25.45 11.71
CA SER A 539 -6.00 26.05 10.51
C SER A 539 -6.58 27.41 10.87
N TRP A 540 -6.34 28.40 10.04
CA TRP A 540 -6.80 29.74 10.21
C TRP A 540 -7.48 30.25 8.94
N ALA A 541 -8.78 30.50 9.00
CA ALA A 541 -9.53 31.23 7.99
C ALA A 541 -9.26 32.73 8.16
N VAL A 542 -8.21 33.23 7.50
CA VAL A 542 -7.75 34.63 7.59
C VAL A 542 -8.85 35.60 7.13
N SER A 543 -9.63 35.18 6.13
CA SER A 543 -10.81 35.86 5.61
C SER A 543 -11.72 34.84 4.93
N GLU A 544 -12.88 35.26 4.42
CA GLU A 544 -13.77 34.41 3.60
C GLU A 544 -13.07 33.86 2.34
N SER A 545 -12.00 34.53 1.90
CA SER A 545 -11.26 34.19 0.69
C SER A 545 -9.88 33.57 0.95
N ALA A 546 -9.39 33.57 2.18
CA ALA A 546 -8.03 33.17 2.50
C ALA A 546 -7.97 32.24 3.71
N SER A 547 -7.25 31.15 3.57
CA SER A 547 -6.96 30.22 4.67
C SER A 547 -5.47 29.89 4.70
N VAL A 548 -4.96 29.61 5.88
CA VAL A 548 -3.62 29.08 6.10
C VAL A 548 -3.70 27.89 7.06
N TYR A 549 -2.77 26.95 6.91
CA TYR A 549 -2.62 25.85 7.87
C TYR A 549 -1.16 25.60 8.20
N LEU A 550 -0.94 25.08 9.39
CA LEU A 550 0.35 24.55 9.85
C LEU A 550 0.11 23.17 10.44
N THR A 551 0.90 22.20 10.04
CA THR A 551 0.89 20.86 10.62
C THR A 551 2.28 20.46 11.12
N TYR A 552 2.32 19.72 12.20
CA TYR A 552 3.51 19.07 12.72
C TYR A 552 3.19 17.63 13.07
N GLY A 553 4.07 16.73 12.73
CA GLY A 553 4.01 15.32 13.08
C GLY A 553 5.36 14.82 13.56
N ARG A 554 5.34 13.96 14.57
CA ARG A 554 6.50 13.19 15.04
C ARG A 554 6.12 11.76 15.25
N ASP A 555 6.87 10.84 14.62
CA ASP A 555 6.84 9.40 14.86
C ASP A 555 8.17 8.97 15.46
N ALA A 556 8.12 8.18 16.52
CA ALA A 556 9.30 7.63 17.18
C ALA A 556 9.04 6.16 17.50
N LEU A 557 9.99 5.29 17.15
CA LEU A 557 9.98 3.87 17.44
C LEU A 557 11.32 3.49 18.03
N ASP A 558 11.31 2.95 19.24
CA ASP A 558 12.46 2.35 19.91
C ASP A 558 12.27 0.85 19.96
N ALA A 559 13.26 0.06 19.55
CA ALA A 559 13.18 -1.40 19.56
C ALA A 559 14.47 -2.01 20.07
N HIS A 560 14.33 -3.08 20.86
CA HIS A 560 15.44 -3.84 21.40
C HIS A 560 15.35 -5.28 20.95
N GLN A 561 16.48 -5.82 20.42
CA GLN A 561 16.56 -7.20 19.99
C GLN A 561 17.88 -7.86 20.45
N THR A 562 17.84 -9.18 20.54
CA THR A 562 19.00 -10.04 20.81
C THR A 562 19.16 -11.08 19.71
N GLY A 563 20.39 -11.47 19.42
CA GLY A 563 20.69 -12.46 18.40
C GLY A 563 21.90 -13.32 18.75
N SER A 564 22.25 -14.23 17.85
CA SER A 564 23.40 -15.13 17.97
C SER A 564 24.06 -15.34 16.62
N GLU A 565 25.38 -15.18 16.56
CA GLU A 565 26.22 -15.43 15.39
C GLU A 565 26.47 -16.92 15.16
N GLN A 566 26.38 -17.74 16.20
CA GLN A 566 26.86 -19.14 16.19
C GLN A 566 25.78 -20.19 16.49
N PHE A 567 24.51 -19.91 16.24
CA PHE A 567 23.40 -20.83 16.52
C PHE A 567 23.32 -21.29 17.99
N GLY A 568 23.87 -20.51 18.90
CA GLY A 568 23.84 -20.74 20.33
C GLY A 568 22.94 -19.78 21.11
N ALA A 569 23.27 -19.56 22.39
CA ALA A 569 22.69 -18.49 23.18
C ALA A 569 23.03 -17.11 22.58
N TRP A 570 22.35 -16.06 23.04
CA TRP A 570 22.61 -14.72 22.58
C TRP A 570 24.08 -14.33 22.82
N ASP A 571 24.71 -13.71 21.84
CA ASP A 571 26.06 -13.19 21.86
C ASP A 571 26.13 -11.73 21.36
N TRP A 572 25.00 -11.16 20.92
CA TRP A 572 24.86 -9.75 20.62
C TRP A 572 23.46 -9.22 20.95
N SER A 573 23.37 -7.91 21.14
CA SER A 573 22.12 -7.17 21.26
C SER A 573 22.18 -5.89 20.42
N ALA A 574 21.03 -5.41 19.98
CA ALA A 574 20.93 -4.15 19.25
C ALA A 574 19.74 -3.32 19.74
N PHE A 575 19.96 -2.02 19.78
CA PHE A 575 18.93 -1.00 19.98
C PHE A 575 18.75 -0.24 18.69
N HIS A 576 17.50 -0.14 18.25
CA HIS A 576 17.08 0.63 17.07
C HIS A 576 16.29 1.83 17.56
N GLU A 577 16.63 2.99 17.08
CA GLU A 577 15.91 4.24 17.31
C GLU A 577 15.53 4.83 15.95
N ASP A 578 14.24 4.83 15.62
CA ASP A 578 13.70 5.45 14.44
C ASP A 578 12.96 6.73 14.85
N ARG A 579 13.28 7.82 14.20
CA ARG A 579 12.67 9.14 14.41
C ARG A 579 12.28 9.72 13.07
N PHE A 580 11.06 10.21 12.98
CA PHE A 580 10.60 10.95 11.83
C PHE A 580 9.85 12.19 12.29
N ASP A 581 10.31 13.35 11.85
CA ASP A 581 9.68 14.64 12.08
C ASP A 581 9.17 15.22 10.76
N HIS A 582 7.96 15.75 10.77
CA HIS A 582 7.33 16.37 9.62
C HIS A 582 6.72 17.72 10.00
N VAL A 583 6.97 18.74 9.18
CA VAL A 583 6.35 20.07 9.27
C VAL A 583 5.74 20.41 7.93
N GLY A 584 4.49 20.89 7.96
CA GLY A 584 3.78 21.36 6.77
C GLY A 584 3.19 22.74 6.98
N PHE A 585 3.26 23.57 5.96
CA PHE A 585 2.62 24.88 5.90
C PHE A 585 1.90 25.06 4.59
N GLY A 586 0.66 25.54 4.63
CA GLY A 586 -0.06 25.83 3.40
C GLY A 586 -0.93 27.08 3.48
N MET A 587 -1.22 27.62 2.31
CA MET A 587 -2.07 28.81 2.15
C MET A 587 -2.95 28.65 0.92
N GLY A 588 -4.24 28.93 1.09
CA GLY A 588 -5.21 29.02 0.00
C GLY A 588 -5.79 30.44 -0.06
N TYR A 589 -5.90 30.96 -1.27
CA TYR A 589 -6.58 32.22 -1.56
C TYR A 589 -7.52 32.03 -2.75
N ARG A 590 -8.84 32.22 -2.51
CA ARG A 590 -9.88 32.11 -3.53
C ARG A 590 -11.03 33.06 -3.19
N PRO A 591 -11.05 34.28 -3.73
CA PRO A 591 -12.12 35.22 -3.48
C PRO A 591 -13.42 34.78 -4.20
N ALA A 592 -14.57 35.00 -3.58
CA ALA A 592 -15.89 34.72 -4.15
C ALA A 592 -16.14 35.54 -5.43
N GLU A 593 -15.72 36.81 -5.40
CA GLU A 593 -15.71 37.72 -6.55
C GLU A 593 -14.25 38.10 -6.84
N GLY A 594 -13.65 37.49 -7.87
CA GLY A 594 -12.26 37.79 -8.24
C GLY A 594 -11.74 36.82 -9.26
N SER A 595 -10.81 37.29 -10.07
CA SER A 595 -10.24 36.53 -11.18
C SER A 595 -8.99 35.73 -10.80
N PHE A 596 -8.49 35.84 -9.56
CA PHE A 596 -7.23 35.25 -9.15
C PHE A 596 -7.42 34.26 -8.01
N SER A 597 -6.87 33.04 -8.14
CA SER A 597 -6.73 32.07 -7.05
C SER A 597 -5.29 31.62 -6.90
N LEU A 598 -4.90 31.30 -5.67
CA LEU A 598 -3.56 30.85 -5.31
C LEU A 598 -3.65 29.73 -4.29
N ARG A 599 -2.85 28.70 -4.50
CA ARG A 599 -2.57 27.65 -3.52
C ARG A 599 -1.06 27.51 -3.37
N PHE A 600 -0.62 27.47 -2.14
CA PHE A 600 0.75 27.23 -1.75
C PHE A 600 0.81 26.16 -0.69
N ASP A 601 1.66 25.17 -0.86
CA ASP A 601 1.92 24.10 0.11
C ASP A 601 3.44 23.92 0.21
N TYR A 602 3.95 23.83 1.42
CA TYR A 602 5.34 23.48 1.73
C TYR A 602 5.35 22.38 2.78
N SER A 603 6.22 21.41 2.61
CA SER A 603 6.45 20.37 3.59
C SER A 603 7.95 20.06 3.73
N HIS A 604 8.35 19.81 4.97
CA HIS A 604 9.68 19.34 5.34
C HIS A 604 9.55 18.07 6.16
N GLY A 605 10.27 17.02 5.78
CA GLY A 605 10.33 15.77 6.50
C GLY A 605 11.78 15.39 6.77
N ASN A 606 12.08 14.96 8.00
CA ASN A 606 13.40 14.47 8.40
C ASN A 606 13.26 13.12 9.08
N GLY A 607 13.95 12.10 8.56
CA GLY A 607 14.02 10.76 9.11
C GLY A 607 15.43 10.42 9.55
N GLU A 608 15.57 9.81 10.74
CA GLU A 608 16.84 9.34 11.27
C GLU A 608 16.65 7.95 11.88
N THR A 609 17.52 6.99 11.50
CA THR A 609 17.60 5.67 12.12
C THR A 609 18.98 5.47 12.72
N LYS A 610 19.04 5.16 14.03
CA LYS A 610 20.26 4.80 14.76
C LYS A 610 20.22 3.35 15.17
N ILE A 611 21.36 2.67 15.06
CA ILE A 611 21.52 1.29 15.47
C ILE A 611 22.75 1.19 16.35
N ASP A 612 22.53 0.98 17.63
CA ASP A 612 23.59 0.63 18.60
C ASP A 612 23.66 -0.88 18.74
N TYR A 613 24.85 -1.41 18.54
CA TYR A 613 25.13 -2.85 18.59
C TYR A 613 26.12 -3.15 19.70
N ASP A 614 25.84 -4.19 20.50
CA ASP A 614 26.73 -4.70 21.55
C ASP A 614 26.96 -6.20 21.34
N SER A 615 28.20 -6.59 21.11
CA SER A 615 28.64 -7.98 20.93
C SER A 615 29.58 -8.43 22.02
N LEU A 616 29.36 -9.63 22.55
CA LEU A 616 30.23 -10.24 23.55
C LEU A 616 31.68 -10.42 23.05
N SER A 617 31.87 -10.58 21.75
CA SER A 617 33.19 -10.76 21.14
C SER A 617 33.86 -9.45 20.70
N GLY A 618 33.08 -8.44 20.30
CA GLY A 618 33.55 -7.18 19.69
C GLY A 618 33.34 -5.92 20.54
N GLY A 619 32.58 -6.02 21.65
CA GLY A 619 32.19 -4.88 22.46
C GLY A 619 31.10 -4.00 21.79
N ARG A 620 30.87 -2.84 22.38
CA ARG A 620 29.83 -1.89 21.90
C ARG A 620 30.29 -1.08 20.69
N SER A 621 29.43 -0.96 19.71
CA SER A 621 29.65 -0.16 18.51
C SER A 621 28.32 0.48 18.08
N SER A 622 28.39 1.66 17.49
CA SER A 622 27.26 2.31 16.83
C SER A 622 27.50 2.26 15.31
N LEU A 623 26.52 1.84 14.56
CA LEU A 623 26.56 1.98 13.11
C LEU A 623 26.38 3.47 12.74
N PRO A 624 26.91 3.93 11.59
CA PRO A 624 26.57 5.26 11.09
C PRO A 624 25.06 5.40 10.98
N ALA A 625 24.53 6.58 11.34
CA ALA A 625 23.11 6.85 11.19
C ALA A 625 22.68 6.73 9.74
N LEU A 626 21.45 6.32 9.51
CA LEU A 626 20.77 6.43 8.23
C LEU A 626 19.88 7.67 8.31
N GLU A 627 20.10 8.63 7.42
CA GLU A 627 19.38 9.90 7.44
C GLU A 627 18.70 10.17 6.11
N SER A 628 17.51 10.76 6.16
CA SER A 628 16.78 11.19 4.97
C SER A 628 16.07 12.50 5.21
N THR A 629 16.19 13.42 4.26
CA THR A 629 15.51 14.72 4.31
C THR A 629 14.77 14.96 3.02
N LEU A 630 13.53 15.45 3.13
CA LEU A 630 12.68 15.81 1.99
C LEU A 630 12.08 17.19 2.22
N ASP A 631 12.40 18.11 1.32
CA ASP A 631 11.73 19.40 1.19
C ASP A 631 10.88 19.43 -0.07
N SER A 632 9.60 19.76 0.05
CA SER A 632 8.69 19.86 -1.07
C SER A 632 7.89 21.15 -1.03
N LEU A 633 7.83 21.86 -2.16
CA LEU A 633 7.06 23.07 -2.33
C LEU A 633 6.17 22.96 -3.57
N ARG A 634 4.90 23.30 -3.42
CA ARG A 634 3.93 23.39 -4.51
C ARG A 634 3.25 24.75 -4.49
N LEU A 635 3.27 25.43 -5.63
CA LEU A 635 2.55 26.67 -5.86
C LEU A 635 1.68 26.51 -7.10
N GLU A 636 0.42 26.80 -6.97
CA GLU A 636 -0.55 26.80 -8.07
C GLU A 636 -1.29 28.13 -8.08
N ALA A 637 -1.34 28.78 -9.22
CA ALA A 637 -2.09 30.00 -9.40
C ALA A 637 -2.97 29.90 -10.66
N SER A 638 -4.14 30.48 -10.60
CA SER A 638 -4.96 30.68 -11.79
C SER A 638 -5.52 32.10 -11.84
N TYR A 639 -5.65 32.59 -13.08
CA TYR A 639 -6.22 33.90 -13.37
C TYR A 639 -7.29 33.76 -14.45
N ASP A 640 -8.53 34.12 -14.13
CA ASP A 640 -9.66 34.09 -15.04
C ASP A 640 -9.67 35.37 -15.89
N PHE A 641 -9.29 35.27 -17.16
CA PHE A 641 -9.35 36.37 -18.13
C PHE A 641 -10.79 36.68 -18.51
N SER A 642 -11.67 35.69 -18.44
CA SER A 642 -13.11 35.78 -18.66
C SER A 642 -13.80 34.61 -17.96
N GLU A 643 -15.12 34.58 -17.92
CA GLU A 643 -15.94 33.46 -17.41
C GLU A 643 -15.55 32.08 -18.01
N ARG A 644 -14.94 32.09 -19.18
CA ARG A 644 -14.61 30.85 -19.93
C ARG A 644 -13.13 30.58 -20.08
N LEU A 645 -12.27 31.59 -19.95
CA LEU A 645 -10.84 31.44 -20.23
C LEU A 645 -10.01 31.79 -18.98
N ALA A 646 -9.20 30.87 -18.54
CA ALA A 646 -8.24 31.05 -17.44
C ALA A 646 -6.81 30.72 -17.88
N GLY A 647 -5.84 31.47 -17.33
CA GLY A 647 -4.43 31.11 -17.35
C GLY A 647 -4.06 30.37 -16.07
N THR A 648 -3.20 29.38 -16.17
CA THR A 648 -2.68 28.64 -15.02
C THR A 648 -1.17 28.72 -14.93
N PHE A 649 -0.67 28.77 -13.71
CA PHE A 649 0.76 28.71 -13.40
C PHE A 649 0.96 27.67 -12.30
N SER A 650 1.99 26.84 -12.43
CA SER A 650 2.40 25.88 -11.41
C SER A 650 3.90 25.91 -11.21
N LEU A 651 4.33 25.80 -9.96
CA LEU A 651 5.71 25.58 -9.57
C LEU A 651 5.73 24.42 -8.58
N ARG A 652 6.52 23.42 -8.87
CA ARG A 652 6.89 22.36 -7.92
C ARG A 652 8.38 22.42 -7.70
N TYR A 653 8.82 22.33 -6.48
CA TYR A 653 10.22 22.20 -6.07
C TYR A 653 10.32 21.02 -5.12
N GLU A 654 11.34 20.22 -5.28
CA GLU A 654 11.62 19.12 -4.36
C GLU A 654 13.13 18.95 -4.24
N GLN A 655 13.58 18.86 -2.99
CA GLN A 655 14.96 18.49 -2.64
C GLN A 655 14.88 17.24 -1.77
N PHE A 656 15.64 16.23 -2.12
CA PHE A 656 15.75 15.00 -1.36
C PHE A 656 17.21 14.66 -1.14
N GLU A 657 17.55 14.32 0.10
CA GLU A 657 18.88 13.88 0.51
C GLU A 657 18.76 12.55 1.27
N LEU A 658 19.64 11.60 1.00
CA LEU A 658 19.68 10.30 1.64
C LEU A 658 21.12 9.91 1.97
N GLU A 659 21.40 9.75 3.26
CA GLU A 659 22.65 9.18 3.76
C GLU A 659 22.45 7.70 4.12
N ASP A 660 22.72 6.80 3.18
CA ASP A 660 22.74 5.34 3.37
C ASP A 660 24.11 4.78 2.99
N TRP A 661 24.96 4.62 4.00
CA TRP A 661 26.32 4.15 3.85
C TRP A 661 26.44 2.77 3.18
N ALA A 662 25.43 1.90 3.32
CA ALA A 662 25.45 0.55 2.77
C ALA A 662 25.27 0.52 1.24
N LEU A 663 24.67 1.55 0.65
CA LEU A 663 24.33 1.62 -0.77
C LEU A 663 25.29 2.44 -1.62
N VAL A 664 26.10 3.30 -1.02
CA VAL A 664 26.92 4.32 -1.73
C VAL A 664 27.93 3.73 -2.72
N SER A 665 28.48 2.56 -2.45
CA SER A 665 29.51 1.97 -3.32
C SER A 665 29.29 0.47 -3.56
N PRO A 666 29.56 -0.02 -4.80
CA PRO A 666 29.52 -1.47 -5.09
C PRO A 666 30.47 -2.29 -4.22
N THR A 667 31.46 -1.66 -3.61
CA THR A 667 32.54 -2.32 -2.85
C THR A 667 32.45 -2.14 -1.34
N THR A 668 31.42 -1.48 -0.82
CA THR A 668 31.26 -1.24 0.62
C THR A 668 31.28 -2.55 1.43
N LEU A 669 30.64 -3.58 0.90
CA LEU A 669 30.60 -4.93 1.51
C LEU A 669 31.55 -5.85 0.73
N PRO A 670 32.57 -6.45 1.37
CA PRO A 670 33.56 -7.27 0.67
C PRO A 670 33.01 -8.47 -0.08
N ASN A 671 31.93 -9.07 0.43
CA ASN A 671 31.33 -10.27 -0.12
C ASN A 671 30.01 -10.03 -0.85
N VAL A 672 29.58 -8.77 -1.01
CA VAL A 672 28.35 -8.41 -1.69
C VAL A 672 28.62 -7.34 -2.73
N LEU A 673 28.42 -7.67 -4.00
CA LEU A 673 28.45 -6.71 -5.09
C LEU A 673 27.07 -6.04 -5.17
N THR A 674 26.99 -4.79 -4.73
CA THR A 674 25.77 -3.98 -4.83
C THR A 674 25.68 -3.28 -6.19
N LEU A 675 24.56 -2.67 -6.50
CA LEU A 675 24.40 -1.87 -7.73
C LEU A 675 25.05 -0.50 -7.68
N GLY A 676 25.72 -0.16 -6.56
CA GLY A 676 26.45 1.09 -6.39
C GLY A 676 25.61 2.30 -6.78
N ALA A 677 24.69 2.66 -5.93
CA ALA A 677 23.99 3.91 -6.09
C ALA A 677 24.87 5.04 -5.62
N GLN A 678 25.13 6.01 -6.47
CA GLN A 678 25.56 7.34 -6.03
C GLN A 678 24.47 7.93 -5.13
N PRO A 679 24.76 8.95 -4.30
CA PRO A 679 23.74 9.57 -3.47
C PRO A 679 22.46 9.77 -4.26
N TYR A 680 21.35 9.34 -3.71
CA TYR A 680 20.02 9.53 -4.33
C TYR A 680 19.52 10.97 -4.22
N ASP A 681 20.44 11.88 -3.94
CA ASP A 681 20.17 13.27 -3.72
C ASP A 681 19.78 13.92 -5.03
N TYR A 682 18.73 14.72 -4.99
CA TYR A 682 18.32 15.56 -6.09
C TYR A 682 17.74 16.87 -5.60
N ASP A 683 17.84 17.86 -6.46
CA ASP A 683 17.29 19.20 -6.33
C ASP A 683 16.63 19.54 -7.66
N VAL A 684 15.31 19.56 -7.70
CA VAL A 684 14.56 19.72 -8.94
C VAL A 684 13.41 20.69 -8.79
N TYR A 685 13.19 21.50 -9.81
CA TYR A 685 11.98 22.29 -9.93
C TYR A 685 11.32 22.07 -11.29
N ALA A 686 9.99 22.11 -11.27
CA ALA A 686 9.14 22.04 -12.46
C ALA A 686 8.26 23.29 -12.50
N VAL A 687 8.40 24.06 -13.58
CA VAL A 687 7.63 25.31 -13.80
C VAL A 687 6.69 25.09 -14.96
N GLY A 688 5.40 25.20 -14.71
CA GLY A 688 4.32 25.01 -15.68
C GLY A 688 3.53 26.28 -15.94
N VAL A 689 3.12 26.45 -17.19
CA VAL A 689 2.14 27.45 -17.62
C VAL A 689 1.11 26.81 -18.52
N GLY A 690 -0.12 27.26 -18.42
CA GLY A 690 -1.20 26.67 -19.21
C GLY A 690 -2.37 27.60 -19.41
N ILE A 691 -3.28 27.17 -20.22
CA ILE A 691 -4.59 27.79 -20.44
C ILE A 691 -5.68 26.75 -20.20
N ARG A 692 -6.78 27.20 -19.64
CA ARG A 692 -7.98 26.39 -19.40
C ARG A 692 -9.18 27.10 -20.00
N TYR A 693 -9.97 26.36 -20.77
CA TYR A 693 -11.20 26.86 -21.36
C TYR A 693 -12.40 26.07 -20.84
N SER A 694 -13.43 26.78 -20.38
CA SER A 694 -14.70 26.22 -19.90
C SER A 694 -15.78 26.33 -20.98
N PHE A 695 -16.45 25.22 -21.29
CA PHE A 695 -17.54 25.13 -22.24
C PHE A 695 -18.83 24.82 -21.50
N GLY A 696 -19.96 25.25 -22.04
CA GLY A 696 -21.31 24.87 -21.58
C GLY A 696 -22.06 25.99 -20.86
N ASN A 697 -23.18 25.66 -20.22
CA ASN A 697 -24.06 26.60 -19.54
C ASN A 697 -23.62 26.78 -18.07
N ASP A 698 -23.70 28.03 -17.59
CA ASP A 698 -23.10 28.45 -16.30
C ASP A 698 -23.86 28.02 -15.04
N GLU A 699 -24.98 27.32 -15.17
CA GLU A 699 -25.86 27.00 -14.01
C GLU A 699 -25.58 25.67 -13.29
N ILE A 700 -24.66 24.83 -13.77
CA ILE A 700 -24.37 23.55 -13.14
C ILE A 700 -23.07 23.64 -12.34
N THR A 701 -23.14 23.58 -11.01
CA THR A 701 -21.95 23.45 -10.15
C THR A 701 -21.34 22.05 -10.28
N LEU A 702 -20.15 21.94 -10.85
CA LEU A 702 -19.35 20.72 -10.69
C LEU A 702 -18.83 20.70 -9.25
N ALA A 703 -19.09 19.64 -8.50
CA ALA A 703 -18.38 19.40 -7.26
C ALA A 703 -16.91 19.15 -7.64
N GLU A 704 -16.02 19.99 -7.13
CA GLU A 704 -14.55 19.86 -7.27
C GLU A 704 -14.00 18.82 -6.31
#